data_f82c467c3ff686b73cc45207860e3f2d
#
_entry.id   f82c467c3ff686b73cc45207860e3f2d
#
_cell.length_a   1.000
_cell.length_b   1.000
_cell.length_c   1.000
_cell.angle_alpha   90.00
_cell.angle_beta   90.00
_cell.angle_gamma   90.00
#
_symmetry.space_group_name_H-M   'P 1'
#
loop_
_entity.id
_entity.type
_entity.pdbx_description
1 polymer ?
#
loop_
_entity_poly.entity_id
_entity_poly.type
_entity_poly.pdbx_seq_one_letter_code
_entity_poly.pdbx_strand_id
1 'polypeptide(L)'
;MDDLSRTPPQSTDPLTDGRLRRLARAAPVALTHAEAHLRAWGLQALVTALSLGWLVWPMMNIDRLPMFVDNKLPLAERWAFVAWTLGLAVPVLAVYAVVGVRAARRLGAAAVSPALTRLNDALAPLVLLALVPPLCLPKIETTAPWLTHVLALIGGAWAARAAYRFPWRPRDIDLTARLHRWGPPLVLALLVLTYGAAFTLLSITQHRALGSSIFDLGLYDNMLWNTSRGEFLASTFIRGGSHISAHVDPVLGLIAPLYWLAPGSETALTVQSFWLATAAIPAWLLCNDLLGRPWLSLLFAATLLLYPAMHGANLYDFHSLTLAAPSLLWLLYALETRRWKLFGCALVLILMTREDLSLLSCFIGAYAVLSGRARRVGLATIGLALAYFVFVKVAVMPDAGIFMKDSKDAYGYAYYYVDLIPEGKGGLRALLASLMTNPFFVLKHVTAEPKLLFLLKIFGPLLFLPFLARRGKVMMLYGFAFLLLASRAPVFSTHFQYPVVLFPVAFALTPIALSELDRARIVSFFALDPRRLVPALVLGMFVSGAVFSAKYGALAPSDAFRGGFTRLNRTLDTRQSERYDALLELIAQIPADASVSASQRVGAHVSSRDQIEMFPDGWGADFILLEPGALDAATRKVYTQLKSTSAYSLIGEKNGVALYKRDPSRPLPNRAK
;
A
#
# COMPACT_ATOMS: atom_id res chain seq x y z
N MET A 1 -14.13 26.75 100.37
CA MET A 1 -15.12 27.60 99.73
C MET A 1 -15.01 27.23 98.24
N ASP A 2 -15.74 26.24 97.89
CA ASP A 2 -16.93 26.09 97.03
C ASP A 2 -16.54 26.14 95.53
N ASP A 3 -16.42 25.06 94.94
CA ASP A 3 -17.43 24.17 94.35
C ASP A 3 -18.15 24.82 93.16
N LEU A 4 -17.97 24.28 92.03
CA LEU A 4 -18.97 24.08 90.97
C LEU A 4 -18.41 23.34 89.74
N SER A 5 -18.41 22.04 89.89
CA SER A 5 -18.43 21.13 88.73
C SER A 5 -19.79 21.19 88.02
N ARG A 6 -19.81 21.51 86.73
CA ARG A 6 -20.94 21.16 85.82
C ARG A 6 -20.42 20.51 84.55
N THR A 7 -20.59 19.21 84.52
CA THR A 7 -20.56 18.40 83.26
C THR A 7 -21.82 18.66 82.44
N PRO A 8 -21.73 18.86 81.14
CA PRO A 8 -22.90 18.84 80.23
C PRO A 8 -23.32 17.40 79.92
N PRO A 9 -24.59 17.16 79.63
CA PRO A 9 -25.14 15.83 79.46
C PRO A 9 -24.68 15.25 78.14
N GLN A 10 -24.18 14.01 78.20
CA GLN A 10 -24.01 13.14 77.06
C GLN A 10 -25.38 12.65 76.56
N SER A 11 -25.86 13.14 75.43
CA SER A 11 -26.89 12.48 74.60
C SER A 11 -26.24 11.75 73.47
N THR A 12 -25.81 10.56 73.68
CA THR A 12 -25.40 9.64 72.63
C THR A 12 -26.54 8.68 72.37
N ASP A 13 -27.17 8.85 71.18
CA ASP A 13 -28.03 7.83 70.60
C ASP A 13 -27.14 6.72 70.02
N PRO A 14 -27.08 5.52 70.63
CA PRO A 14 -26.14 4.46 70.25
C PRO A 14 -26.44 3.85 68.89
N LEU A 15 -27.59 4.13 68.28
CA LEU A 15 -28.03 3.55 67.02
C LEU A 15 -27.51 4.30 65.76
N THR A 16 -27.23 5.62 65.87
CA THR A 16 -26.75 6.44 64.79
C THR A 16 -25.23 6.31 64.60
N ASP A 17 -24.47 6.21 65.72
CA ASP A 17 -23.00 6.09 65.65
C ASP A 17 -22.54 4.72 65.06
N GLY A 18 -23.26 3.65 65.36
CA GLY A 18 -22.99 2.32 64.84
C GLY A 18 -23.26 2.18 63.35
N ARG A 19 -24.27 2.89 62.78
CA ARG A 19 -24.56 2.92 61.37
C ARG A 19 -23.53 3.74 60.58
N LEU A 20 -23.16 4.93 61.07
CA LEU A 20 -22.15 5.78 60.45
C LEU A 20 -20.76 5.13 60.46
N ARG A 21 -20.37 4.47 61.55
CA ARG A 21 -19.11 3.71 61.64
C ARG A 21 -19.10 2.47 60.71
N ARG A 22 -20.23 1.77 60.52
CA ARG A 22 -20.35 0.68 59.53
C ARG A 22 -20.28 1.21 58.11
N LEU A 23 -20.91 2.32 57.79
CA LEU A 23 -20.85 2.99 56.49
C LEU A 23 -19.43 3.50 56.20
N ALA A 24 -18.76 4.13 57.19
CA ALA A 24 -17.40 4.61 57.04
C ALA A 24 -16.35 3.49 56.88
N ARG A 25 -16.58 2.29 57.45
CA ARG A 25 -15.74 1.10 57.22
C ARG A 25 -16.07 0.37 55.91
N ALA A 26 -17.31 0.43 55.44
CA ALA A 26 -17.73 -0.18 54.19
C ALA A 26 -17.37 0.67 52.95
N ALA A 27 -17.27 1.99 53.10
CA ALA A 27 -16.99 2.91 51.99
C ALA A 27 -15.65 2.64 51.28
N PRO A 28 -14.50 2.46 51.96
CA PRO A 28 -13.24 2.17 51.25
C PRO A 28 -13.24 0.78 50.58
N VAL A 29 -13.91 -0.21 51.17
CA VAL A 29 -14.05 -1.55 50.55
C VAL A 29 -14.99 -1.47 49.32
N ALA A 30 -16.08 -0.72 49.41
CA ALA A 30 -16.98 -0.50 48.27
C ALA A 30 -16.31 0.29 47.15
N LEU A 31 -15.47 1.27 47.45
CA LEU A 31 -14.69 2.03 46.46
C LEU A 31 -13.64 1.17 45.79
N THR A 32 -12.93 0.30 46.51
CA THR A 32 -11.96 -0.62 45.91
C THR A 32 -12.63 -1.68 45.01
N HIS A 33 -13.82 -2.17 45.39
CA HIS A 33 -14.61 -3.06 44.53
C HIS A 33 -15.17 -2.34 43.32
N ALA A 34 -15.68 -1.11 43.47
CA ALA A 34 -16.16 -0.29 42.34
C ALA A 34 -15.01 0.01 41.35
N GLU A 35 -13.83 0.34 41.86
CA GLU A 35 -12.63 0.55 41.02
C GLU A 35 -12.24 -0.73 40.27
N ALA A 36 -12.21 -1.87 40.92
CA ALA A 36 -11.94 -3.16 40.31
C ALA A 36 -12.96 -3.50 39.20
N HIS A 37 -14.25 -3.20 39.41
CA HIS A 37 -15.29 -3.41 38.40
C HIS A 37 -15.19 -2.42 37.26
N LEU A 38 -14.90 -1.14 37.51
CA LEU A 38 -14.66 -0.14 36.48
C LEU A 38 -13.47 -0.53 35.58
N ARG A 39 -12.39 -1.00 36.18
CA ARG A 39 -11.22 -1.50 35.42
C ARG A 39 -11.53 -2.77 34.63
N ALA A 40 -12.33 -3.68 35.19
CA ALA A 40 -12.61 -4.97 34.55
C ALA A 40 -13.55 -4.88 33.33
N TRP A 41 -14.60 -4.04 33.41
CA TRP A 41 -15.61 -3.96 32.34
C TRP A 41 -16.21 -2.56 32.10
N GLY A 42 -16.22 -1.68 33.10
CA GLY A 42 -16.98 -0.41 33.04
C GLY A 42 -16.47 0.54 31.97
N LEU A 43 -15.14 0.75 31.88
CA LEU A 43 -14.56 1.63 30.88
C LEU A 43 -14.84 1.16 29.46
N GLN A 44 -14.70 -0.13 29.21
CA GLN A 44 -14.97 -0.68 27.86
C GLN A 44 -16.47 -0.61 27.53
N ALA A 45 -17.36 -0.86 28.50
CA ALA A 45 -18.81 -0.70 28.32
C ALA A 45 -19.17 0.73 27.92
N LEU A 46 -18.58 1.73 28.58
CA LEU A 46 -18.77 3.14 28.25
C LEU A 46 -18.26 3.46 26.82
N VAL A 47 -17.04 3.06 26.49
CA VAL A 47 -16.48 3.28 25.16
C VAL A 47 -17.33 2.61 24.08
N THR A 48 -17.78 1.37 24.31
CA THR A 48 -18.67 0.65 23.39
C THR A 48 -20.01 1.39 23.20
N ALA A 49 -20.60 1.88 24.30
CA ALA A 49 -21.86 2.60 24.25
C ALA A 49 -21.74 3.94 23.47
N LEU A 50 -20.65 4.68 23.70
CA LEU A 50 -20.41 5.96 23.03
C LEU A 50 -20.03 5.78 21.54
N SER A 51 -19.46 4.64 21.14
CA SER A 51 -19.01 4.41 19.77
C SER A 51 -20.13 4.47 18.74
N LEU A 52 -21.35 4.05 19.09
CA LEU A 52 -22.52 4.12 18.21
C LEU A 52 -22.94 5.58 17.94
N GLY A 53 -23.00 6.40 18.96
CA GLY A 53 -23.34 7.81 18.79
C GLY A 53 -22.27 8.59 18.05
N TRP A 54 -21.02 8.29 18.35
CA TRP A 54 -19.88 8.82 17.62
C TRP A 54 -19.91 8.45 16.13
N LEU A 55 -20.47 7.31 15.75
CA LEU A 55 -20.65 6.92 14.36
C LEU A 55 -21.86 7.63 13.72
N VAL A 56 -23.04 7.54 14.35
CA VAL A 56 -24.32 7.84 13.69
C VAL A 56 -24.42 9.32 13.33
N TRP A 57 -24.22 10.23 14.28
CA TRP A 57 -24.37 11.66 14.02
C TRP A 57 -23.41 12.19 12.94
N PRO A 58 -22.09 11.88 12.98
CA PRO A 58 -21.17 12.30 11.94
C PRO A 58 -21.50 11.73 10.55
N MET A 59 -22.00 10.50 10.47
CA MET A 59 -22.37 9.91 9.18
C MET A 59 -23.63 10.52 8.59
N MET A 60 -24.58 10.92 9.45
CA MET A 60 -25.78 11.65 9.02
C MET A 60 -25.47 13.11 8.62
N ASN A 61 -24.34 13.65 9.08
CA ASN A 61 -23.93 15.05 8.87
C ASN A 61 -22.52 15.11 8.29
N ILE A 62 -22.24 14.30 7.28
CA ILE A 62 -20.88 14.13 6.71
C ILE A 62 -20.31 15.45 6.18
N ASP A 63 -21.16 16.33 5.64
CA ASP A 63 -20.78 17.65 5.13
C ASP A 63 -20.33 18.61 6.26
N ARG A 64 -20.75 18.35 7.48
CA ARG A 64 -20.38 19.13 8.68
C ARG A 64 -19.09 18.66 9.35
N LEU A 65 -18.61 17.48 8.96
CA LEU A 65 -17.44 16.86 9.56
C LEU A 65 -16.18 17.77 9.53
N PRO A 66 -15.85 18.45 8.42
CA PRO A 66 -14.73 19.39 8.38
C PRO A 66 -14.89 20.56 9.38
N MET A 67 -16.11 21.09 9.52
CA MET A 67 -16.39 22.17 10.47
C MET A 67 -16.25 21.70 11.93
N PHE A 68 -16.56 20.43 12.20
CA PHE A 68 -16.39 19.83 13.53
C PHE A 68 -14.90 19.78 13.91
N VAL A 69 -14.04 19.33 12.99
CA VAL A 69 -12.59 19.24 13.22
C VAL A 69 -11.95 20.63 13.34
N ASP A 70 -12.36 21.57 12.53
CA ASP A 70 -11.86 22.96 12.55
C ASP A 70 -12.42 23.79 13.74
N ASN A 71 -13.20 23.16 14.62
CA ASN A 71 -13.88 23.82 15.73
C ASN A 71 -14.83 24.96 15.29
N LYS A 72 -15.36 24.90 14.07
CA LYS A 72 -16.27 25.89 13.47
C LYS A 72 -17.74 25.47 13.51
N LEU A 73 -18.04 24.30 14.07
CA LEU A 73 -19.42 23.81 14.19
C LEU A 73 -20.22 24.68 15.15
N PRO A 74 -21.45 25.13 14.79
CA PRO A 74 -22.32 25.93 15.67
C PRO A 74 -22.61 25.21 16.98
N LEU A 75 -22.74 25.96 18.09
CA LEU A 75 -22.92 25.39 19.42
C LEU A 75 -24.14 24.47 19.53
N ALA A 76 -25.26 24.85 18.88
CA ALA A 76 -26.48 24.04 18.83
C ALA A 76 -26.23 22.64 18.21
N GLU A 77 -25.44 22.57 17.13
CA GLU A 77 -25.11 21.32 16.46
C GLU A 77 -24.15 20.46 17.31
N ARG A 78 -23.25 21.09 18.08
CA ARG A 78 -22.40 20.36 19.05
C ARG A 78 -23.25 19.70 20.15
N TRP A 79 -24.27 20.41 20.65
CA TRP A 79 -25.20 19.83 21.63
C TRP A 79 -26.05 18.73 20.99
N ALA A 80 -26.46 18.88 19.73
CA ALA A 80 -27.14 17.81 18.99
C ALA A 80 -26.26 16.56 18.88
N PHE A 81 -24.97 16.70 18.55
CA PHE A 81 -24.00 15.59 18.55
C PHE A 81 -23.91 14.91 19.94
N VAL A 82 -23.80 15.69 21.02
CA VAL A 82 -23.76 15.13 22.38
C VAL A 82 -25.06 14.40 22.72
N ALA A 83 -26.21 14.99 22.40
CA ALA A 83 -27.52 14.38 22.66
C ALA A 83 -27.71 13.06 21.90
N TRP A 84 -27.31 13.00 20.62
CA TRP A 84 -27.32 11.77 19.83
C TRP A 84 -26.38 10.71 20.40
N THR A 85 -25.17 11.12 20.81
CA THR A 85 -24.16 10.20 21.36
C THR A 85 -24.65 9.60 22.67
N LEU A 86 -25.18 10.41 23.57
CA LEU A 86 -25.72 9.95 24.86
C LEU A 86 -27.02 9.15 24.66
N GLY A 87 -27.93 9.61 23.76
CA GLY A 87 -29.16 8.91 23.46
C GLY A 87 -28.95 7.49 22.95
N LEU A 88 -27.98 7.30 22.06
CA LEU A 88 -27.61 5.97 21.55
C LEU A 88 -26.80 5.13 22.52
N ALA A 89 -26.11 5.76 23.50
CA ALA A 89 -25.42 5.02 24.56
C ALA A 89 -26.40 4.37 25.56
N VAL A 90 -27.58 4.99 25.81
CA VAL A 90 -28.58 4.47 26.75
C VAL A 90 -29.01 3.02 26.46
N PRO A 91 -29.47 2.64 25.25
CA PRO A 91 -29.87 1.27 24.97
C PRO A 91 -28.71 0.28 25.14
N VAL A 92 -27.49 0.65 24.79
CA VAL A 92 -26.32 -0.22 24.99
C VAL A 92 -26.08 -0.43 26.50
N LEU A 93 -26.07 0.63 27.29
CA LEU A 93 -25.90 0.53 28.75
C LEU A 93 -27.07 -0.23 29.40
N ALA A 94 -28.30 -0.09 28.87
CA ALA A 94 -29.44 -0.88 29.33
C ALA A 94 -29.23 -2.39 29.14
N VAL A 95 -28.61 -2.81 28.04
CA VAL A 95 -28.23 -4.23 27.83
C VAL A 95 -27.28 -4.69 28.94
N TYR A 96 -26.27 -3.89 29.30
CA TYR A 96 -25.38 -4.20 30.41
C TYR A 96 -26.14 -4.33 31.73
N ALA A 97 -27.04 -3.41 32.01
CA ALA A 97 -27.85 -3.44 33.24
C ALA A 97 -28.74 -4.71 33.30
N VAL A 98 -29.40 -5.04 32.19
CA VAL A 98 -30.25 -6.24 32.10
C VAL A 98 -29.43 -7.53 32.28
N VAL A 99 -28.26 -7.63 31.65
CA VAL A 99 -27.38 -8.79 31.80
C VAL A 99 -26.87 -8.89 33.24
N GLY A 100 -26.47 -7.78 33.84
CA GLY A 100 -26.01 -7.71 35.24
C GLY A 100 -27.09 -8.16 36.21
N VAL A 101 -28.32 -7.60 36.09
CA VAL A 101 -29.47 -7.96 36.94
C VAL A 101 -29.84 -9.44 36.77
N ARG A 102 -29.86 -9.97 35.51
CA ARG A 102 -30.16 -11.39 35.28
C ARG A 102 -29.10 -12.30 35.89
N ALA A 103 -27.80 -11.94 35.77
CA ALA A 103 -26.72 -12.68 36.39
C ALA A 103 -26.83 -12.68 37.92
N ALA A 104 -27.09 -11.52 38.54
CA ALA A 104 -27.27 -11.41 39.96
C ALA A 104 -28.45 -12.28 40.48
N ARG A 105 -29.61 -12.20 39.79
CA ARG A 105 -30.81 -12.95 40.18
C ARG A 105 -30.67 -14.48 40.01
N ARG A 106 -29.97 -14.95 38.96
CA ARG A 106 -29.88 -16.38 38.64
C ARG A 106 -28.69 -17.09 39.28
N LEU A 107 -27.57 -16.39 39.43
CA LEU A 107 -26.27 -16.97 39.78
C LEU A 107 -25.61 -16.30 40.96
N GLY A 108 -26.25 -15.27 41.57
CA GLY A 108 -25.70 -14.51 42.68
C GLY A 108 -24.79 -13.35 42.26
N ALA A 109 -24.51 -12.46 43.23
CA ALA A 109 -23.75 -11.22 42.97
C ALA A 109 -22.33 -11.45 42.42
N ALA A 110 -21.66 -12.52 42.80
CA ALA A 110 -20.32 -12.89 42.30
C ALA A 110 -20.28 -13.17 40.81
N ALA A 111 -21.41 -13.54 40.19
CA ALA A 111 -21.51 -13.84 38.77
C ALA A 111 -21.67 -12.59 37.87
N VAL A 112 -21.96 -11.42 38.44
CA VAL A 112 -22.21 -10.16 37.69
C VAL A 112 -20.98 -9.74 36.91
N SER A 113 -19.82 -9.62 37.56
CA SER A 113 -18.59 -9.16 36.90
C SER A 113 -18.14 -10.09 35.80
N PRO A 114 -18.09 -11.42 35.97
CA PRO A 114 -17.81 -12.34 34.86
C PRO A 114 -18.82 -12.27 33.71
N ALA A 115 -20.11 -12.07 33.98
CA ALA A 115 -21.13 -11.94 32.93
C ALA A 115 -20.94 -10.66 32.11
N LEU A 116 -20.68 -9.55 32.76
CA LEU A 116 -20.43 -8.25 32.10
C LEU A 116 -19.11 -8.24 31.34
N THR A 117 -18.06 -8.90 31.86
CA THR A 117 -16.81 -9.08 31.11
C THR A 117 -17.02 -9.89 29.83
N ARG A 118 -17.81 -10.98 29.87
CA ARG A 118 -18.15 -11.75 28.65
C ARG A 118 -18.96 -10.92 27.66
N LEU A 119 -19.88 -10.07 28.14
CA LEU A 119 -20.62 -9.15 27.29
C LEU A 119 -19.68 -8.14 26.62
N ASN A 120 -18.74 -7.56 27.37
CA ASN A 120 -17.71 -6.68 26.83
C ASN A 120 -16.90 -7.35 25.70
N ASP A 121 -16.44 -8.57 25.93
CA ASP A 121 -15.68 -9.31 24.95
C ASP A 121 -16.50 -9.62 23.69
N ALA A 122 -17.81 -9.85 23.83
CA ALA A 122 -18.73 -10.05 22.71
C ALA A 122 -19.01 -8.75 21.93
N LEU A 123 -19.14 -7.61 22.63
CA LEU A 123 -19.44 -6.29 22.03
C LEU A 123 -18.17 -5.51 21.61
N ALA A 124 -16.99 -5.99 21.97
CA ALA A 124 -15.71 -5.32 21.64
C ALA A 124 -15.56 -4.91 20.15
N PRO A 125 -16.04 -5.68 19.16
CA PRO A 125 -15.97 -5.27 17.74
C PRO A 125 -16.70 -3.96 17.45
N LEU A 126 -17.76 -3.60 18.20
CA LEU A 126 -18.51 -2.35 17.99
C LEU A 126 -17.65 -1.09 18.18
N VAL A 127 -16.60 -1.15 18.99
CA VAL A 127 -15.65 -0.03 19.18
C VAL A 127 -14.96 0.35 17.87
N LEU A 128 -14.80 -0.58 16.93
CA LEU A 128 -14.21 -0.31 15.62
C LEU A 128 -15.05 0.67 14.79
N LEU A 129 -16.34 0.78 15.06
CA LEU A 129 -17.21 1.75 14.41
C LEU A 129 -16.78 3.20 14.69
N ALA A 130 -16.11 3.46 15.80
CA ALA A 130 -15.56 4.77 16.13
C ALA A 130 -14.43 5.22 15.18
N LEU A 131 -13.85 4.31 14.41
CA LEU A 131 -12.84 4.65 13.40
C LEU A 131 -13.44 5.23 12.11
N VAL A 132 -14.73 4.98 11.83
CA VAL A 132 -15.35 5.36 10.54
C VAL A 132 -15.37 6.89 10.34
N PRO A 133 -15.87 7.73 11.25
CA PRO A 133 -15.92 9.18 11.04
C PRO A 133 -14.56 9.82 10.78
N PRO A 134 -13.49 9.54 11.57
CA PRO A 134 -12.16 10.08 11.27
C PRO A 134 -11.63 9.66 9.88
N LEU A 135 -11.97 8.45 9.41
CA LEU A 135 -11.54 7.98 8.09
C LEU A 135 -12.26 8.69 6.95
N CYS A 136 -13.49 9.16 7.19
CA CYS A 136 -14.27 9.93 6.22
C CYS A 136 -13.86 11.41 6.13
N LEU A 137 -12.99 11.90 7.03
CA LEU A 137 -12.53 13.30 7.03
C LEU A 137 -11.72 13.60 5.76
N PRO A 138 -12.12 14.61 4.95
CA PRO A 138 -11.31 15.07 3.83
C PRO A 138 -10.02 15.72 4.32
N LYS A 139 -8.93 15.53 3.58
CA LYS A 139 -7.61 16.15 3.83
C LYS A 139 -7.00 15.90 5.22
N ILE A 140 -7.46 14.87 5.95
CA ILE A 140 -6.91 14.54 7.27
C ILE A 140 -5.40 14.27 7.20
N GLU A 141 -4.91 13.77 6.06
CA GLU A 141 -3.49 13.47 5.83
C GLU A 141 -2.62 14.72 5.84
N THR A 142 -3.15 15.89 5.49
CA THR A 142 -2.40 17.15 5.49
C THR A 142 -2.47 17.87 6.82
N THR A 143 -3.59 17.71 7.55
CA THR A 143 -3.82 18.38 8.84
C THR A 143 -3.29 17.55 10.03
N ALA A 144 -3.37 16.23 9.92
CA ALA A 144 -2.92 15.30 10.96
C ALA A 144 -2.39 13.99 10.33
N PRO A 145 -1.22 14.02 9.67
CA PRO A 145 -0.71 12.88 8.87
C PRO A 145 -0.52 11.60 9.68
N TRP A 146 -0.17 11.72 10.97
CA TRP A 146 0.02 10.58 11.86
C TRP A 146 -1.29 9.96 12.36
N LEU A 147 -2.37 10.75 12.45
CA LEU A 147 -3.61 10.32 13.11
C LEU A 147 -4.23 9.08 12.45
N THR A 148 -4.36 9.07 11.14
CA THR A 148 -4.93 7.92 10.42
C THR A 148 -4.11 6.64 10.62
N HIS A 149 -2.77 6.76 10.63
CA HIS A 149 -1.88 5.62 10.85
C HIS A 149 -2.05 5.06 12.27
N VAL A 150 -2.11 5.94 13.27
CA VAL A 150 -2.33 5.57 14.68
C VAL A 150 -3.70 4.90 14.86
N LEU A 151 -4.75 5.49 14.28
CA LEU A 151 -6.10 4.91 14.34
C LEU A 151 -6.18 3.53 13.68
N ALA A 152 -5.51 3.34 12.54
CA ALA A 152 -5.46 2.05 11.86
C ALA A 152 -4.76 0.97 12.72
N LEU A 153 -3.64 1.34 13.35
CA LEU A 153 -2.91 0.44 14.25
C LEU A 153 -3.71 0.12 15.51
N ILE A 154 -4.32 1.11 16.14
CA ILE A 154 -5.19 0.91 17.31
C ILE A 154 -6.38 0.02 16.93
N GLY A 155 -7.00 0.27 15.76
CA GLY A 155 -8.11 -0.54 15.25
C GLY A 155 -7.72 -1.99 15.00
N GLY A 156 -6.58 -2.21 14.38
CA GLY A 156 -6.03 -3.56 14.18
C GLY A 156 -5.70 -4.28 15.49
N ALA A 157 -5.03 -3.59 16.41
CA ALA A 157 -4.72 -4.13 17.72
C ALA A 157 -5.98 -4.43 18.55
N TRP A 158 -6.98 -3.54 18.47
CA TRP A 158 -8.26 -3.76 19.13
C TRP A 158 -9.03 -4.94 18.52
N ALA A 159 -9.05 -5.07 17.20
CA ALA A 159 -9.66 -6.20 16.50
C ALA A 159 -8.97 -7.53 16.90
N ALA A 160 -7.64 -7.53 16.99
CA ALA A 160 -6.88 -8.68 17.47
C ALA A 160 -7.25 -9.03 18.92
N ARG A 161 -7.30 -8.02 19.83
CA ARG A 161 -7.72 -8.23 21.21
C ARG A 161 -9.15 -8.76 21.30
N ALA A 162 -10.08 -8.17 20.55
CA ALA A 162 -11.47 -8.59 20.50
C ALA A 162 -11.59 -10.05 20.03
N ALA A 163 -10.91 -10.41 18.96
CA ALA A 163 -10.89 -11.77 18.43
C ALA A 163 -10.25 -12.78 19.40
N TYR A 164 -9.16 -12.40 20.07
CA TYR A 164 -8.48 -13.23 21.07
C TYR A 164 -9.39 -13.56 22.27
N ARG A 165 -10.15 -12.59 22.75
CA ARG A 165 -11.05 -12.69 23.91
C ARG A 165 -12.45 -13.17 23.56
N PHE A 166 -12.83 -13.13 22.28
CA PHE A 166 -14.17 -13.52 21.86
C PHE A 166 -14.49 -14.95 22.36
N PRO A 167 -15.68 -15.17 22.96
CA PRO A 167 -16.05 -16.46 23.49
C PRO A 167 -16.44 -17.43 22.37
N TRP A 168 -15.45 -17.82 21.54
CA TRP A 168 -15.65 -18.82 20.51
C TRP A 168 -16.11 -20.13 21.17
N ARG A 169 -17.35 -20.49 20.96
CA ARG A 169 -17.75 -21.88 21.16
C ARG A 169 -17.43 -22.61 19.88
N PRO A 170 -16.64 -23.69 19.92
CA PRO A 170 -16.59 -24.61 18.79
C PRO A 170 -18.02 -25.09 18.55
N ARG A 171 -18.77 -24.48 17.68
CA ARG A 171 -19.82 -25.19 16.98
C ARG A 171 -19.07 -26.11 16.05
N ASP A 172 -19.30 -27.42 16.17
CA ASP A 172 -19.02 -28.35 15.10
C ASP A 172 -19.94 -27.94 13.93
N ILE A 173 -19.55 -26.87 13.23
CA ILE A 173 -20.07 -26.58 11.92
C ILE A 173 -19.42 -27.67 11.08
N ASP A 174 -20.17 -28.73 10.87
CA ASP A 174 -19.84 -29.79 9.92
C ASP A 174 -19.96 -29.20 8.51
N LEU A 175 -19.03 -28.27 8.23
CA LEU A 175 -18.77 -27.79 6.87
C LEU A 175 -18.32 -29.04 6.14
N THR A 176 -19.17 -29.54 5.24
CA THR A 176 -18.88 -30.75 4.46
C THR A 176 -17.40 -30.72 4.04
N ALA A 177 -16.71 -31.84 4.14
CA ALA A 177 -15.27 -31.93 3.83
C ALA A 177 -14.93 -31.32 2.45
N ARG A 178 -15.89 -31.31 1.52
CA ARG A 178 -15.80 -30.63 0.22
C ARG A 178 -15.68 -29.11 0.34
N LEU A 179 -16.49 -28.44 1.18
CA LEU A 179 -16.44 -26.98 1.37
C LEU A 179 -15.11 -26.57 2.05
N HIS A 180 -14.61 -27.39 2.96
CA HIS A 180 -13.31 -27.15 3.60
C HIS A 180 -12.13 -27.29 2.63
N ARG A 181 -12.22 -28.23 1.70
CA ARG A 181 -11.17 -28.51 0.72
C ARG A 181 -11.17 -27.53 -0.45
N TRP A 182 -12.32 -27.23 -1.03
CA TRP A 182 -12.46 -26.45 -2.27
C TRP A 182 -12.87 -24.99 -2.07
N GLY A 183 -13.50 -24.69 -0.95
CA GLY A 183 -13.97 -23.33 -0.65
C GLY A 183 -12.86 -22.27 -0.68
N PRO A 184 -11.78 -22.40 0.10
CA PRO A 184 -10.72 -21.39 0.12
C PRO A 184 -10.04 -21.15 -1.23
N PRO A 185 -9.64 -22.18 -2.03
CA PRO A 185 -9.05 -21.93 -3.35
C PRO A 185 -10.05 -21.32 -4.35
N LEU A 186 -11.35 -21.68 -4.30
CA LEU A 186 -12.36 -21.06 -5.15
C LEU A 186 -12.56 -19.58 -4.81
N VAL A 187 -12.66 -19.25 -3.51
CA VAL A 187 -12.77 -17.84 -3.08
C VAL A 187 -11.50 -17.07 -3.42
N LEU A 188 -10.31 -17.69 -3.27
CA LEU A 188 -9.05 -17.07 -3.68
C LEU A 188 -9.04 -16.77 -5.18
N ALA A 189 -9.46 -17.73 -6.02
CA ALA A 189 -9.55 -17.52 -7.46
C ALA A 189 -10.52 -16.36 -7.80
N LEU A 190 -11.68 -16.30 -7.15
CA LEU A 190 -12.62 -15.20 -7.30
C LEU A 190 -12.02 -13.86 -6.90
N LEU A 191 -11.29 -13.79 -5.77
CA LEU A 191 -10.62 -12.57 -5.33
C LEU A 191 -9.54 -12.12 -6.32
N VAL A 192 -8.74 -13.04 -6.86
CA VAL A 192 -7.72 -12.77 -7.88
C VAL A 192 -8.36 -12.21 -9.16
N LEU A 193 -9.42 -12.87 -9.64
CA LEU A 193 -10.14 -12.41 -10.84
C LEU A 193 -10.81 -11.05 -10.63
N THR A 194 -11.44 -10.85 -9.48
CA THR A 194 -12.09 -9.57 -9.13
C THR A 194 -11.07 -8.43 -9.04
N TYR A 195 -9.93 -8.67 -8.37
CA TYR A 195 -8.85 -7.68 -8.32
C TYR A 195 -8.32 -7.38 -9.72
N GLY A 196 -7.97 -8.42 -10.50
CA GLY A 196 -7.45 -8.26 -11.86
C GLY A 196 -8.38 -7.44 -12.74
N ALA A 197 -9.68 -7.77 -12.74
CA ALA A 197 -10.68 -7.03 -13.52
C ALA A 197 -10.87 -5.58 -13.03
N ALA A 198 -11.02 -5.38 -11.71
CA ALA A 198 -11.24 -4.05 -11.13
C ALA A 198 -10.05 -3.11 -11.38
N PHE A 199 -8.82 -3.61 -11.19
CA PHE A 199 -7.62 -2.80 -11.40
C PHE A 199 -7.30 -2.59 -12.89
N THR A 200 -7.63 -3.53 -13.75
CA THR A 200 -7.61 -3.33 -15.21
C THR A 200 -8.54 -2.18 -15.60
N LEU A 201 -9.79 -2.21 -15.14
CA LEU A 201 -10.76 -1.13 -15.42
C LEU A 201 -10.28 0.23 -14.91
N LEU A 202 -9.73 0.28 -13.69
CA LEU A 202 -9.18 1.52 -13.12
C LEU A 202 -7.98 2.04 -13.90
N SER A 203 -7.04 1.17 -14.29
CA SER A 203 -5.84 1.53 -15.07
C SER A 203 -6.22 2.04 -16.45
N ILE A 204 -7.13 1.36 -17.15
CA ILE A 204 -7.63 1.77 -18.47
C ILE A 204 -8.40 3.09 -18.36
N THR A 205 -9.25 3.26 -17.34
CA THR A 205 -9.95 4.53 -17.12
C THR A 205 -8.98 5.68 -16.88
N GLN A 206 -7.93 5.46 -16.07
CA GLN A 206 -6.87 6.45 -15.84
C GLN A 206 -6.14 6.79 -17.14
N HIS A 207 -5.82 5.78 -17.95
CA HIS A 207 -5.19 5.96 -19.26
C HIS A 207 -6.08 6.79 -20.20
N ARG A 208 -7.34 6.40 -20.36
CA ARG A 208 -8.33 7.10 -21.22
C ARG A 208 -8.64 8.52 -20.76
N ALA A 209 -8.48 8.81 -19.45
CA ALA A 209 -8.54 10.16 -18.90
C ALA A 209 -7.29 11.01 -19.20
N LEU A 210 -6.36 10.54 -20.04
CA LEU A 210 -5.03 11.10 -20.31
C LEU A 210 -4.19 11.24 -19.02
N GLY A 211 -4.32 10.26 -18.11
CA GLY A 211 -3.57 10.23 -16.85
C GLY A 211 -2.25 9.49 -16.93
N SER A 212 -1.92 8.87 -18.07
CA SER A 212 -0.67 8.12 -18.30
C SER A 212 0.42 8.97 -18.93
N SER A 213 1.66 8.50 -18.81
CA SER A 213 2.86 9.16 -19.33
C SER A 213 3.43 8.43 -20.54
N ILE A 214 3.83 9.17 -21.57
CA ILE A 214 4.60 8.64 -22.71
C ILE A 214 5.94 8.06 -22.24
N PHE A 215 6.54 8.66 -21.19
CA PHE A 215 7.87 8.27 -20.70
C PHE A 215 7.85 7.05 -19.76
N ASP A 216 6.66 6.65 -19.31
CA ASP A 216 6.44 5.43 -18.53
C ASP A 216 5.65 4.42 -19.38
N LEU A 217 4.33 4.54 -19.46
CA LEU A 217 3.49 3.61 -20.20
C LEU A 217 3.82 3.54 -21.71
N GLY A 218 4.01 4.71 -22.35
CA GLY A 218 4.32 4.76 -23.79
C GLY A 218 5.65 4.12 -24.12
N LEU A 219 6.66 4.29 -23.27
CA LEU A 219 7.97 3.65 -23.42
C LEU A 219 7.85 2.12 -23.38
N TYR A 220 7.16 1.56 -22.39
CA TYR A 220 6.97 0.12 -22.28
C TYR A 220 6.09 -0.45 -23.39
N ASP A 221 5.05 0.29 -23.81
CA ASP A 221 4.22 -0.08 -24.94
C ASP A 221 5.03 -0.15 -26.24
N ASN A 222 5.87 0.85 -26.51
CA ASN A 222 6.75 0.88 -27.67
C ASN A 222 7.77 -0.28 -27.64
N MET A 223 8.35 -0.59 -26.47
CA MET A 223 9.25 -1.74 -26.34
C MET A 223 8.55 -3.07 -26.59
N LEU A 224 7.34 -3.26 -26.06
CA LEU A 224 6.56 -4.48 -26.29
C LEU A 224 6.15 -4.61 -27.75
N TRP A 225 5.78 -3.50 -28.40
CA TRP A 225 5.49 -3.44 -29.84
C TRP A 225 6.69 -3.88 -30.66
N ASN A 226 7.86 -3.26 -30.48
CA ASN A 226 9.10 -3.57 -31.24
C ASN A 226 9.58 -5.00 -30.94
N THR A 227 9.54 -5.44 -29.66
CA THR A 227 9.89 -6.81 -29.27
C THR A 227 8.99 -7.85 -29.95
N SER A 228 7.69 -7.57 -30.11
CA SER A 228 6.75 -8.46 -30.80
C SER A 228 7.05 -8.60 -32.32
N ARG A 229 7.81 -7.67 -32.86
CA ARG A 229 8.25 -7.64 -34.28
C ARG A 229 9.69 -8.12 -34.48
N GLY A 230 10.34 -8.57 -33.40
CA GLY A 230 11.71 -9.11 -33.46
C GLY A 230 12.80 -8.12 -33.05
N GLU A 231 12.47 -6.86 -32.76
CA GLU A 231 13.41 -5.84 -32.30
C GLU A 231 13.42 -5.80 -30.76
N PHE A 232 14.18 -6.70 -30.16
CA PHE A 232 14.15 -6.97 -28.72
C PHE A 232 14.53 -5.74 -27.89
N LEU A 233 13.60 -5.27 -27.05
CA LEU A 233 13.71 -4.11 -26.17
C LEU A 233 14.11 -2.81 -26.88
N ALA A 234 13.87 -2.71 -28.18
CA ALA A 234 14.09 -1.49 -28.93
C ALA A 234 13.03 -0.44 -28.58
N SER A 235 13.46 0.83 -28.53
CA SER A 235 12.56 1.96 -28.34
C SER A 235 13.19 3.26 -28.85
N THR A 236 12.43 4.01 -29.60
CA THR A 236 12.85 5.31 -30.14
C THR A 236 12.84 6.44 -29.09
N PHE A 237 12.20 6.24 -27.94
CA PHE A 237 12.24 7.19 -26.84
C PHE A 237 13.62 7.31 -26.20
N ILE A 238 14.48 6.30 -26.36
CA ILE A 238 15.76 6.20 -25.70
C ILE A 238 16.87 6.45 -26.73
N ARG A 239 17.81 7.30 -26.39
CA ARG A 239 19.02 7.47 -27.19
C ARG A 239 19.77 6.14 -27.27
N GLY A 240 20.16 5.76 -28.48
CA GLY A 240 20.76 4.46 -28.75
C GLY A 240 19.76 3.36 -29.10
N GLY A 241 18.45 3.67 -29.12
CA GLY A 241 17.40 2.81 -29.66
C GLY A 241 17.06 1.58 -28.81
N SER A 242 17.57 1.45 -27.59
CA SER A 242 17.29 0.29 -26.74
C SER A 242 17.21 0.64 -25.26
N HIS A 243 16.21 0.05 -24.56
CA HIS A 243 16.04 0.18 -23.12
C HIS A 243 17.18 -0.44 -22.31
N ILE A 244 17.98 -1.29 -22.92
CA ILE A 244 19.16 -1.92 -22.29
C ILE A 244 20.13 -0.88 -21.71
N SER A 245 20.18 0.35 -22.24
CA SER A 245 20.98 1.43 -21.68
C SER A 245 20.49 1.94 -20.32
N ALA A 246 19.19 1.77 -19.99
CA ALA A 246 18.56 2.21 -18.74
C ALA A 246 18.35 1.04 -17.77
N HIS A 247 17.68 -0.01 -18.23
CA HIS A 247 17.39 -1.24 -17.49
C HIS A 247 17.44 -2.46 -18.41
N VAL A 248 17.73 -3.62 -17.81
CA VAL A 248 17.69 -4.90 -18.51
C VAL A 248 16.52 -5.70 -17.95
N ASP A 249 15.44 -5.75 -18.74
CA ASP A 249 14.16 -6.35 -18.36
C ASP A 249 13.63 -7.35 -19.42
N PRO A 250 14.37 -8.44 -19.70
CA PRO A 250 14.02 -9.43 -20.74
C PRO A 250 12.69 -10.14 -20.50
N VAL A 251 12.09 -10.02 -19.31
CA VAL A 251 10.73 -10.51 -19.01
C VAL A 251 9.68 -9.96 -19.97
N LEU A 252 9.91 -8.78 -20.57
CA LEU A 252 9.03 -8.20 -21.58
C LEU A 252 8.90 -9.09 -22.83
N GLY A 253 9.93 -9.88 -23.15
CA GLY A 253 9.86 -10.88 -24.22
C GLY A 253 8.82 -11.96 -23.98
N LEU A 254 8.43 -12.25 -22.74
CA LEU A 254 7.35 -13.19 -22.40
C LEU A 254 5.96 -12.55 -22.58
N ILE A 255 5.86 -11.24 -22.55
CA ILE A 255 4.61 -10.47 -22.70
C ILE A 255 4.38 -10.09 -24.17
N ALA A 256 5.45 -9.80 -24.91
CA ALA A 256 5.40 -9.31 -26.28
C ALA A 256 4.51 -10.16 -27.25
N PRO A 257 4.43 -11.50 -27.15
CA PRO A 257 3.51 -12.27 -28.00
C PRO A 257 2.03 -11.89 -27.87
N LEU A 258 1.60 -11.31 -26.74
CA LEU A 258 0.24 -10.83 -26.56
C LEU A 258 -0.07 -9.62 -27.45
N TYR A 259 0.96 -8.88 -27.88
CA TYR A 259 0.81 -7.76 -28.81
C TYR A 259 0.46 -8.19 -30.25
N TRP A 260 0.64 -9.46 -30.58
CA TRP A 260 0.12 -10.02 -31.86
C TRP A 260 -1.41 -10.10 -31.83
N LEU A 261 -2.01 -10.26 -30.65
CA LEU A 261 -3.45 -10.40 -30.50
C LEU A 261 -4.13 -9.03 -30.28
N ALA A 262 -3.53 -8.21 -29.43
CA ALA A 262 -4.08 -6.91 -29.04
C ALA A 262 -2.92 -5.92 -28.74
N PRO A 263 -2.40 -5.24 -29.78
CA PRO A 263 -1.37 -4.22 -29.56
C PRO A 263 -1.96 -2.99 -28.86
N GLY A 264 -1.17 -2.40 -27.97
CA GLY A 264 -1.54 -1.14 -27.29
C GLY A 264 -1.32 -1.15 -25.78
N SER A 265 -1.22 0.02 -25.25
CA SER A 265 -0.97 0.28 -23.82
C SER A 265 -1.96 -0.41 -22.88
N GLU A 266 -3.23 -0.57 -23.29
CA GLU A 266 -4.26 -1.23 -22.48
C GLU A 266 -3.97 -2.72 -22.26
N THR A 267 -3.28 -3.38 -23.20
CA THR A 267 -2.82 -4.77 -23.04
C THR A 267 -1.75 -4.88 -21.96
N ALA A 268 -0.77 -3.99 -21.95
CA ALA A 268 0.25 -3.96 -20.90
C ALA A 268 -0.37 -3.74 -19.51
N LEU A 269 -1.29 -2.79 -19.38
CA LEU A 269 -2.02 -2.49 -18.13
C LEU A 269 -2.85 -3.70 -17.65
N THR A 270 -3.50 -4.40 -18.56
CA THR A 270 -4.30 -5.60 -18.26
C THR A 270 -3.40 -6.73 -17.74
N VAL A 271 -2.31 -7.01 -18.44
CA VAL A 271 -1.34 -8.04 -18.04
C VAL A 271 -0.77 -7.73 -16.65
N GLN A 272 -0.36 -6.48 -16.40
CA GLN A 272 0.15 -6.06 -15.11
C GLN A 272 -0.87 -6.31 -13.99
N SER A 273 -2.13 -5.92 -14.19
CA SER A 273 -3.18 -6.02 -13.17
C SER A 273 -3.48 -7.48 -12.81
N PHE A 274 -3.64 -8.35 -13.81
CA PHE A 274 -3.87 -9.78 -13.57
C PHE A 274 -2.63 -10.47 -12.99
N TRP A 275 -1.43 -10.13 -13.46
CA TRP A 275 -0.20 -10.70 -12.93
C TRP A 275 -0.01 -10.34 -11.45
N LEU A 276 -0.17 -9.07 -11.08
CA LEU A 276 -0.10 -8.63 -9.70
C LEU A 276 -1.14 -9.32 -8.81
N ALA A 277 -2.37 -9.52 -9.30
CA ALA A 277 -3.41 -10.24 -8.56
C ALA A 277 -2.97 -11.66 -8.17
N THR A 278 -2.21 -12.34 -9.04
CA THR A 278 -1.70 -13.70 -8.77
C THR A 278 -0.77 -13.79 -7.57
N ALA A 279 -0.21 -12.66 -7.08
CA ALA A 279 0.61 -12.62 -5.88
C ALA A 279 -0.10 -13.19 -4.64
N ALA A 280 -1.44 -13.11 -4.61
CA ALA A 280 -2.26 -13.68 -3.55
C ALA A 280 -2.16 -15.21 -3.47
N ILE A 281 -1.84 -15.89 -4.57
CA ILE A 281 -1.74 -17.35 -4.62
C ILE A 281 -0.55 -17.86 -3.81
N PRO A 282 0.71 -17.48 -4.09
CA PRO A 282 1.85 -17.91 -3.27
C PRO A 282 1.79 -17.38 -1.84
N ALA A 283 1.18 -16.21 -1.60
CA ALA A 283 0.95 -15.70 -0.25
C ALA A 283 0.00 -16.62 0.54
N TRP A 284 -1.12 -17.04 -0.06
CA TRP A 284 -2.05 -18.00 0.52
C TRP A 284 -1.39 -19.34 0.77
N LEU A 285 -0.67 -19.90 -0.22
CA LEU A 285 0.01 -21.18 -0.13
C LEU A 285 1.04 -21.18 1.01
N LEU A 286 1.90 -20.14 1.08
CA LEU A 286 2.91 -20.03 2.12
C LEU A 286 2.27 -19.96 3.52
N CYS A 287 1.24 -19.12 3.67
CA CYS A 287 0.54 -18.98 4.93
C CYS A 287 -0.16 -20.29 5.34
N ASN A 288 -0.80 -21.00 4.39
CA ASN A 288 -1.48 -22.24 4.64
C ASN A 288 -0.52 -23.39 5.00
N ASP A 289 0.62 -23.51 4.30
CA ASP A 289 1.61 -24.54 4.58
C ASP A 289 2.27 -24.34 5.97
N LEU A 290 2.41 -23.09 6.43
CA LEU A 290 2.99 -22.78 7.73
C LEU A 290 2.00 -22.86 8.90
N LEU A 291 0.73 -22.51 8.69
CA LEU A 291 -0.28 -22.39 9.75
C LEU A 291 -1.31 -23.53 9.76
N GLY A 292 -1.48 -24.26 8.64
CA GLY A 292 -2.46 -25.34 8.52
C GLY A 292 -3.92 -24.89 8.59
N ARG A 293 -4.22 -23.61 8.21
CA ARG A 293 -5.54 -22.99 8.38
C ARG A 293 -6.01 -22.28 7.09
N PRO A 294 -6.62 -22.98 6.14
CA PRO A 294 -6.86 -22.46 4.78
C PRO A 294 -7.74 -21.21 4.73
N TRP A 295 -8.79 -21.11 5.57
CA TRP A 295 -9.64 -19.92 5.66
C TRP A 295 -8.93 -18.70 6.28
N LEU A 296 -8.07 -18.95 7.28
CA LEU A 296 -7.25 -17.90 7.87
C LEU A 296 -6.21 -17.38 6.86
N SER A 297 -5.62 -18.29 6.11
CA SER A 297 -4.66 -17.98 5.05
C SER A 297 -5.32 -17.20 3.89
N LEU A 298 -6.61 -17.45 3.64
CA LEU A 298 -7.39 -16.65 2.69
C LEU A 298 -7.54 -15.19 3.15
N LEU A 299 -7.81 -14.97 4.44
CA LEU A 299 -7.87 -13.62 5.02
C LEU A 299 -6.51 -12.91 4.92
N PHE A 300 -5.41 -13.64 5.12
CA PHE A 300 -4.06 -13.13 4.90
C PHE A 300 -3.83 -12.71 3.45
N ALA A 301 -4.18 -13.57 2.48
CA ALA A 301 -4.06 -13.26 1.05
C ALA A 301 -4.95 -12.09 0.62
N ALA A 302 -6.17 -11.98 1.19
CA ALA A 302 -7.04 -10.84 0.97
C ALA A 302 -6.41 -9.52 1.48
N THR A 303 -5.64 -9.56 2.59
CA THR A 303 -4.91 -8.38 3.07
C THR A 303 -3.87 -7.89 2.04
N LEU A 304 -3.23 -8.81 1.30
CA LEU A 304 -2.32 -8.43 0.20
C LEU A 304 -3.07 -7.73 -0.94
N LEU A 305 -4.25 -8.23 -1.33
CA LEU A 305 -5.06 -7.60 -2.37
C LEU A 305 -5.63 -6.23 -1.95
N LEU A 306 -5.76 -5.98 -0.65
CA LEU A 306 -6.15 -4.69 -0.08
C LEU A 306 -4.95 -3.73 0.14
N TYR A 307 -3.74 -4.16 -0.17
CA TYR A 307 -2.54 -3.47 0.27
C TYR A 307 -2.24 -2.20 -0.55
N PRO A 308 -2.12 -1.01 0.09
CA PRO A 308 -1.99 0.26 -0.64
C PRO A 308 -0.79 0.34 -1.57
N ALA A 309 0.38 -0.21 -1.18
CA ALA A 309 1.56 -0.18 -2.03
C ALA A 309 1.44 -1.09 -3.27
N MET A 310 0.63 -2.16 -3.19
CA MET A 310 0.30 -2.98 -4.35
C MET A 310 -0.66 -2.23 -5.31
N HIS A 311 -1.61 -1.46 -4.75
CA HIS A 311 -2.49 -0.61 -5.54
C HIS A 311 -1.72 0.49 -6.28
N GLY A 312 -0.76 1.14 -5.60
CA GLY A 312 0.09 2.16 -6.22
C GLY A 312 0.98 1.59 -7.31
N ALA A 313 1.59 0.44 -7.06
CA ALA A 313 2.40 -0.25 -8.06
C ALA A 313 1.58 -0.63 -9.31
N ASN A 314 0.30 -0.99 -9.15
CA ASN A 314 -0.59 -1.35 -10.26
C ASN A 314 -1.05 -0.12 -11.07
N LEU A 315 -1.34 1.00 -10.39
CA LEU A 315 -2.02 2.16 -10.99
C LEU A 315 -1.07 3.29 -11.40
N TYR A 316 0.24 3.11 -11.19
CA TYR A 316 1.24 4.00 -11.76
C TYR A 316 1.79 3.38 -13.04
N ASP A 317 1.09 3.58 -14.14
CA ASP A 317 1.44 3.09 -15.47
C ASP A 317 1.92 1.61 -15.48
N PHE A 318 2.45 1.11 -16.59
CA PHE A 318 3.10 -0.19 -16.63
C PHE A 318 4.59 -0.05 -16.31
N HIS A 319 5.11 -0.95 -15.46
CA HIS A 319 6.55 -1.06 -15.18
C HIS A 319 6.97 -2.51 -14.99
N SER A 320 8.08 -2.90 -15.61
CA SER A 320 8.64 -4.26 -15.46
C SER A 320 8.88 -4.64 -14.00
N LEU A 321 9.31 -3.70 -13.15
CA LEU A 321 9.54 -3.91 -11.72
C LEU A 321 8.31 -4.48 -10.99
N THR A 322 7.09 -4.10 -11.39
CA THR A 322 5.85 -4.57 -10.75
C THR A 322 5.68 -6.08 -10.87
N LEU A 323 6.19 -6.65 -11.96
CA LEU A 323 6.11 -8.08 -12.25
C LEU A 323 6.92 -8.92 -11.25
N ALA A 324 7.84 -8.30 -10.51
CA ALA A 324 8.62 -8.98 -9.48
C ALA A 324 7.78 -9.38 -8.25
N ALA A 325 6.67 -8.70 -7.93
CA ALA A 325 5.93 -8.96 -6.69
C ALA A 325 5.40 -10.40 -6.59
N PRO A 326 4.67 -10.95 -7.56
CA PRO A 326 4.28 -12.35 -7.55
C PRO A 326 5.48 -13.30 -7.60
N SER A 327 6.49 -13.00 -8.43
CA SER A 327 7.68 -13.82 -8.60
C SER A 327 8.49 -13.95 -7.29
N LEU A 328 8.63 -12.87 -6.53
CA LEU A 328 9.29 -12.88 -5.21
C LEU A 328 8.51 -13.74 -4.20
N LEU A 329 7.19 -13.66 -4.18
CA LEU A 329 6.37 -14.51 -3.29
C LEU A 329 6.45 -15.97 -3.69
N TRP A 330 6.47 -16.30 -4.99
CA TRP A 330 6.71 -17.67 -5.47
C TRP A 330 8.10 -18.18 -5.10
N LEU A 331 9.14 -17.32 -5.24
CA LEU A 331 10.50 -17.68 -4.85
C LEU A 331 10.58 -18.02 -3.35
N LEU A 332 10.00 -17.16 -2.50
CA LEU A 332 10.01 -17.35 -1.04
C LEU A 332 9.16 -18.53 -0.60
N TYR A 333 7.99 -18.75 -1.22
CA TYR A 333 7.19 -19.96 -1.03
C TYR A 333 7.99 -21.22 -1.39
N ALA A 334 8.62 -21.23 -2.57
CA ALA A 334 9.40 -22.37 -3.04
C ALA A 334 10.62 -22.66 -2.14
N LEU A 335 11.28 -21.61 -1.61
CA LEU A 335 12.38 -21.74 -0.66
C LEU A 335 11.90 -22.37 0.66
N GLU A 336 10.82 -21.85 1.24
CA GLU A 336 10.27 -22.35 2.51
C GLU A 336 9.77 -23.80 2.42
N THR A 337 9.19 -24.19 1.28
CA THR A 337 8.66 -25.52 1.02
C THR A 337 9.65 -26.47 0.33
N ARG A 338 10.88 -26.00 0.04
CA ARG A 338 11.95 -26.77 -0.62
C ARG A 338 11.56 -27.29 -2.01
N ARG A 339 10.74 -26.53 -2.75
CA ARG A 339 10.33 -26.88 -4.13
C ARG A 339 11.35 -26.30 -5.13
N TRP A 340 12.48 -26.98 -5.27
CA TRP A 340 13.67 -26.44 -5.95
C TRP A 340 13.46 -26.11 -7.42
N LYS A 341 12.65 -26.89 -8.15
CA LYS A 341 12.32 -26.56 -9.57
C LYS A 341 11.55 -25.23 -9.64
N LEU A 342 10.54 -25.06 -8.78
CA LEU A 342 9.77 -23.81 -8.71
C LEU A 342 10.66 -22.64 -8.26
N PHE A 343 11.57 -22.88 -7.30
CA PHE A 343 12.56 -21.90 -6.86
C PHE A 343 13.42 -21.42 -8.04
N GLY A 344 13.96 -22.36 -8.86
CA GLY A 344 14.75 -22.03 -10.04
C GLY A 344 13.96 -21.21 -11.06
N CYS A 345 12.74 -21.62 -11.38
CA CYS A 345 11.87 -20.87 -12.31
C CYS A 345 11.57 -19.45 -11.79
N ALA A 346 11.21 -19.32 -10.51
CA ALA A 346 10.93 -18.01 -9.93
C ALA A 346 12.18 -17.11 -9.87
N LEU A 347 13.36 -17.67 -9.57
CA LEU A 347 14.63 -16.93 -9.57
C LEU A 347 14.95 -16.42 -10.97
N VAL A 348 14.79 -17.24 -12.01
CA VAL A 348 15.00 -16.82 -13.41
C VAL A 348 14.05 -15.68 -13.76
N LEU A 349 12.74 -15.78 -13.42
CA LEU A 349 11.78 -14.70 -13.68
C LEU A 349 12.19 -13.38 -12.98
N ILE A 350 12.71 -13.46 -11.75
CA ILE A 350 13.16 -12.28 -11.02
C ILE A 350 14.38 -11.64 -11.70
N LEU A 351 15.36 -12.45 -12.09
CA LEU A 351 16.55 -11.97 -12.81
C LEU A 351 16.19 -11.37 -14.18
N MET A 352 15.17 -11.92 -14.85
CA MET A 352 14.65 -11.38 -16.11
C MET A 352 13.84 -10.09 -15.93
N THR A 353 13.35 -9.80 -14.72
CA THR A 353 12.46 -8.66 -14.49
C THR A 353 13.22 -7.33 -14.48
N ARG A 354 14.34 -7.25 -13.77
CA ARG A 354 15.23 -6.10 -13.75
C ARG A 354 16.57 -6.47 -13.10
N GLU A 355 17.66 -5.92 -13.63
CA GLU A 355 19.03 -6.28 -13.23
C GLU A 355 19.34 -6.09 -11.73
N ASP A 356 18.78 -5.07 -11.09
CA ASP A 356 19.02 -4.76 -9.68
C ASP A 356 18.32 -5.73 -8.70
N LEU A 357 17.30 -6.47 -9.16
CA LEU A 357 16.67 -7.54 -8.37
C LEU A 357 17.60 -8.72 -8.12
N SER A 358 18.68 -8.84 -8.89
CA SER A 358 19.77 -9.78 -8.58
C SER A 358 20.40 -9.48 -7.22
N LEU A 359 20.55 -8.21 -6.85
CA LEU A 359 21.03 -7.83 -5.51
C LEU A 359 20.05 -8.24 -4.41
N LEU A 360 18.73 -8.06 -4.61
CA LEU A 360 17.72 -8.59 -3.67
C LEU A 360 17.83 -10.11 -3.56
N SER A 361 18.07 -10.81 -4.68
CA SER A 361 18.25 -12.27 -4.70
C SER A 361 19.46 -12.72 -3.88
N CYS A 362 20.53 -11.91 -3.79
CA CYS A 362 21.66 -12.18 -2.89
C CYS A 362 21.22 -12.21 -1.41
N PHE A 363 20.36 -11.29 -0.98
CA PHE A 363 19.83 -11.27 0.38
C PHE A 363 18.89 -12.44 0.67
N ILE A 364 18.13 -12.91 -0.32
CA ILE A 364 17.33 -14.14 -0.23
C ILE A 364 18.25 -15.37 -0.12
N GLY A 365 19.32 -15.42 -0.93
CA GLY A 365 20.36 -16.44 -0.81
C GLY A 365 21.04 -16.43 0.55
N ALA A 366 21.37 -15.24 1.07
CA ALA A 366 21.93 -15.08 2.43
C ALA A 366 20.97 -15.62 3.50
N TYR A 367 19.67 -15.37 3.37
CA TYR A 367 18.68 -15.98 4.25
C TYR A 367 18.70 -17.51 4.20
N ALA A 368 18.76 -18.12 3.02
CA ALA A 368 18.82 -19.57 2.87
C ALA A 368 20.10 -20.16 3.54
N VAL A 369 21.21 -19.44 3.51
CA VAL A 369 22.47 -19.81 4.19
C VAL A 369 22.35 -19.67 5.70
N LEU A 370 21.95 -18.46 6.18
CA LEU A 370 21.93 -18.12 7.61
C LEU A 370 20.88 -18.91 8.40
N SER A 371 19.75 -19.24 7.75
CA SER A 371 18.71 -20.07 8.37
C SER A 371 19.09 -21.56 8.46
N GLY A 372 20.20 -21.98 7.84
CA GLY A 372 20.61 -23.38 7.74
C GLY A 372 19.70 -24.28 6.90
N ARG A 373 18.66 -23.72 6.27
CA ARG A 373 17.63 -24.48 5.55
C ARG A 373 18.13 -25.09 4.24
N ALA A 374 18.94 -24.33 3.48
CA ALA A 374 19.40 -24.70 2.14
C ALA A 374 20.73 -24.02 1.80
N ARG A 375 21.77 -24.30 2.58
CA ARG A 375 23.07 -23.62 2.45
C ARG A 375 23.64 -23.67 1.03
N ARG A 376 23.59 -24.85 0.37
CA ARG A 376 24.11 -24.99 -1.01
C ARG A 376 23.29 -24.16 -2.01
N VAL A 377 21.98 -24.19 -1.91
CA VAL A 377 21.08 -23.40 -2.76
C VAL A 377 21.29 -21.91 -2.51
N GLY A 378 21.43 -21.48 -1.25
CA GLY A 378 21.69 -20.08 -0.91
C GLY A 378 23.02 -19.58 -1.48
N LEU A 379 24.11 -20.33 -1.34
CA LEU A 379 25.40 -19.97 -1.93
C LEU A 379 25.35 -19.93 -3.45
N ALA A 380 24.69 -20.90 -4.08
CA ALA A 380 24.48 -20.93 -5.54
C ALA A 380 23.65 -19.70 -5.99
N THR A 381 22.58 -19.34 -5.26
CA THR A 381 21.78 -18.15 -5.53
C THR A 381 22.60 -16.87 -5.46
N ILE A 382 23.43 -16.69 -4.41
CA ILE A 382 24.33 -15.54 -4.28
C ILE A 382 25.31 -15.49 -5.45
N GLY A 383 25.99 -16.61 -5.74
CA GLY A 383 26.96 -16.68 -6.83
C GLY A 383 26.34 -16.35 -8.20
N LEU A 384 25.20 -16.97 -8.52
CA LEU A 384 24.49 -16.73 -9.77
C LEU A 384 23.99 -15.27 -9.89
N ALA A 385 23.39 -14.74 -8.82
CA ALA A 385 22.84 -13.40 -8.83
C ALA A 385 23.95 -12.33 -8.96
N LEU A 386 25.08 -12.48 -8.26
CA LEU A 386 26.23 -11.59 -8.43
C LEU A 386 26.86 -11.71 -9.82
N ALA A 387 27.04 -12.92 -10.32
CA ALA A 387 27.59 -13.14 -11.66
C ALA A 387 26.66 -12.50 -12.73
N TYR A 388 25.35 -12.67 -12.60
CA TYR A 388 24.37 -12.02 -13.47
C TYR A 388 24.44 -10.50 -13.39
N PHE A 389 24.50 -9.94 -12.18
CA PHE A 389 24.60 -8.48 -12.00
C PHE A 389 25.87 -7.91 -12.67
N VAL A 390 27.01 -8.54 -12.42
CA VAL A 390 28.29 -8.12 -13.02
C VAL A 390 28.24 -8.26 -14.54
N PHE A 391 27.77 -9.40 -15.04
CA PHE A 391 27.63 -9.63 -16.48
C PHE A 391 26.78 -8.55 -17.13
N VAL A 392 25.60 -8.27 -16.55
CA VAL A 392 24.70 -7.25 -17.11
C VAL A 392 25.34 -5.87 -17.10
N LYS A 393 25.99 -5.47 -15.99
CA LYS A 393 26.60 -4.14 -15.87
C LYS A 393 27.83 -3.95 -16.73
N VAL A 394 28.60 -5.01 -16.98
CA VAL A 394 29.89 -4.91 -17.70
C VAL A 394 29.72 -5.23 -19.19
N ALA A 395 28.92 -6.25 -19.51
CA ALA A 395 28.83 -6.76 -20.89
C ALA A 395 27.56 -6.30 -21.62
N VAL A 396 26.44 -6.08 -20.90
CA VAL A 396 25.14 -5.77 -21.53
C VAL A 396 24.83 -4.27 -21.49
N MET A 397 25.27 -3.56 -20.43
CA MET A 397 25.02 -2.13 -20.21
C MET A 397 26.32 -1.30 -20.20
N PRO A 398 27.22 -1.41 -21.19
CA PRO A 398 28.50 -0.68 -21.15
C PRO A 398 28.30 0.85 -21.16
N ASP A 399 27.22 1.33 -21.81
CA ASP A 399 26.91 2.75 -22.02
C ASP A 399 25.73 3.24 -21.17
N ALA A 400 25.56 2.70 -19.96
CA ALA A 400 24.45 2.98 -19.05
C ALA A 400 24.31 4.46 -18.59
N GLY A 401 24.84 5.43 -19.33
CA GLY A 401 24.73 6.86 -19.02
C GLY A 401 23.95 7.67 -20.05
N ILE A 402 23.51 7.02 -21.14
CA ILE A 402 22.92 7.72 -22.29
C ILE A 402 21.49 8.22 -22.02
N PHE A 403 20.84 7.74 -20.95
CA PHE A 403 19.46 8.12 -20.62
C PHE A 403 19.31 9.60 -20.23
N MET A 404 20.36 10.24 -19.70
CA MET A 404 20.33 11.66 -19.35
C MET A 404 21.26 12.47 -20.28
N LYS A 405 20.64 13.25 -21.14
CA LYS A 405 21.29 14.05 -22.20
C LYS A 405 22.45 14.94 -21.76
N ASP A 406 22.48 15.39 -20.49
CA ASP A 406 23.33 16.46 -20.04
C ASP A 406 24.23 16.14 -18.84
N SER A 407 24.19 14.93 -18.27
CA SER A 407 25.09 14.58 -17.17
C SER A 407 26.30 13.82 -17.67
N LYS A 408 27.47 14.43 -17.49
CA LYS A 408 28.78 13.74 -17.62
C LYS A 408 28.94 12.61 -16.58
N ASP A 409 28.03 12.51 -15.63
CA ASP A 409 28.00 11.52 -14.58
C ASP A 409 27.05 10.38 -14.94
N ALA A 410 27.62 9.38 -15.53
CA ALA A 410 27.02 8.22 -16.16
C ALA A 410 26.27 7.24 -15.25
N TYR A 411 25.83 7.63 -14.05
CA TYR A 411 25.12 6.72 -13.14
C TYR A 411 23.67 7.18 -12.94
N GLY A 412 22.74 6.57 -13.67
CA GLY A 412 21.31 6.76 -13.44
C GLY A 412 20.86 6.54 -11.98
N TYR A 413 21.63 5.73 -11.21
CA TYR A 413 21.41 5.55 -9.78
C TYR A 413 21.81 6.76 -8.92
N ALA A 414 22.79 7.55 -9.31
CA ALA A 414 23.19 8.76 -8.58
C ALA A 414 22.03 9.76 -8.44
N TYR A 415 21.20 9.83 -9.47
CA TYR A 415 19.99 10.67 -9.47
C TYR A 415 19.03 10.38 -8.31
N TYR A 416 18.92 9.13 -7.88
CA TYR A 416 18.04 8.74 -6.77
C TYR A 416 18.63 9.04 -5.39
N TYR A 417 19.95 9.27 -5.28
CA TYR A 417 20.68 9.38 -4.02
C TYR A 417 21.50 10.67 -3.90
N VAL A 418 21.08 11.73 -4.60
CA VAL A 418 21.86 12.99 -4.73
C VAL A 418 22.23 13.61 -3.39
N ASP A 419 21.35 13.55 -2.37
CA ASP A 419 21.64 14.13 -1.05
C ASP A 419 22.78 13.42 -0.30
N LEU A 420 23.04 12.15 -0.67
CA LEU A 420 24.09 11.33 -0.08
C LEU A 420 25.42 11.42 -0.86
N ILE A 421 25.43 12.15 -1.98
CA ILE A 421 26.61 12.32 -2.83
C ILE A 421 27.11 13.76 -2.65
N PRO A 422 28.29 13.98 -2.06
CA PRO A 422 28.85 15.33 -1.91
C PRO A 422 29.05 16.02 -3.26
N GLU A 423 28.82 17.33 -3.31
CA GLU A 423 28.98 18.14 -4.53
C GLU A 423 30.37 17.94 -5.15
N GLY A 424 30.42 17.81 -6.46
CA GLY A 424 31.66 17.62 -7.24
C GLY A 424 32.28 16.22 -7.15
N LYS A 425 31.67 15.27 -6.43
CA LYS A 425 32.12 13.88 -6.35
C LYS A 425 31.00 12.97 -6.86
N GLY A 426 31.21 12.37 -8.03
CA GLY A 426 30.22 11.46 -8.64
C GLY A 426 30.38 10.00 -8.21
N GLY A 427 29.30 9.23 -8.38
CA GLY A 427 29.29 7.78 -8.37
C GLY A 427 29.14 7.06 -7.03
N LEU A 428 29.15 5.73 -7.13
CA LEU A 428 28.94 4.81 -6.00
C LEU A 428 29.95 5.00 -4.86
N ARG A 429 31.21 5.36 -5.19
CA ARG A 429 32.26 5.59 -4.18
C ARG A 429 31.91 6.75 -3.25
N ALA A 430 31.38 7.85 -3.78
CA ALA A 430 30.97 9.00 -2.99
C ALA A 430 29.79 8.67 -2.07
N LEU A 431 28.80 7.91 -2.58
CA LEU A 431 27.70 7.39 -1.78
C LEU A 431 28.21 6.53 -0.61
N LEU A 432 29.04 5.53 -0.89
CA LEU A 432 29.61 4.65 0.15
C LEU A 432 30.47 5.43 1.16
N ALA A 433 31.25 6.39 0.69
CA ALA A 433 32.02 7.27 1.57
C ALA A 433 31.10 8.04 2.52
N SER A 434 29.99 8.63 2.03
CA SER A 434 29.02 9.33 2.88
C SER A 434 28.38 8.41 3.91
N LEU A 435 28.01 7.19 3.53
CA LEU A 435 27.44 6.20 4.46
C LEU A 435 28.41 5.84 5.59
N MET A 436 29.71 5.77 5.30
CA MET A 436 30.74 5.38 6.27
C MET A 436 31.25 6.55 7.11
N THR A 437 31.37 7.74 6.52
CA THR A 437 32.05 8.89 7.16
C THR A 437 31.08 9.88 7.81
N ASN A 438 29.77 9.83 7.46
CA ASN A 438 28.77 10.74 8.01
C ASN A 438 27.48 10.02 8.49
N PRO A 439 27.59 9.12 9.48
CA PRO A 439 26.45 8.31 9.94
C PRO A 439 25.32 9.15 10.54
N PHE A 440 25.59 10.31 11.13
CA PHE A 440 24.56 11.21 11.68
C PHE A 440 23.68 11.81 10.58
N PHE A 441 24.28 12.23 9.47
CA PHE A 441 23.53 12.69 8.31
C PHE A 441 22.68 11.56 7.74
N VAL A 442 23.24 10.36 7.59
CA VAL A 442 22.49 9.18 7.11
C VAL A 442 21.32 8.88 8.03
N LEU A 443 21.52 8.88 9.34
CA LEU A 443 20.46 8.65 10.32
C LEU A 443 19.35 9.70 10.18
N LYS A 444 19.68 10.99 10.14
CA LYS A 444 18.72 12.08 9.88
C LYS A 444 17.97 11.86 8.57
N HIS A 445 18.68 11.47 7.51
CA HIS A 445 18.11 11.27 6.18
C HIS A 445 17.11 10.10 6.16
N VAL A 446 17.43 8.96 6.78
CA VAL A 446 16.54 7.78 6.79
C VAL A 446 15.38 7.89 7.79
N THR A 447 15.51 8.75 8.81
CA THR A 447 14.46 9.00 9.81
C THR A 447 13.64 10.26 9.54
N ALA A 448 13.79 10.88 8.36
CA ALA A 448 12.94 12.00 7.96
C ALA A 448 11.46 11.60 8.00
N GLU A 449 10.59 12.51 8.46
CA GLU A 449 9.15 12.23 8.68
C GLU A 449 8.45 11.55 7.49
N PRO A 450 8.64 11.98 6.21
CA PRO A 450 8.00 11.29 5.08
C PRO A 450 8.39 9.81 4.97
N LYS A 451 9.63 9.45 5.35
CA LYS A 451 10.12 8.07 5.32
C LYS A 451 9.56 7.25 6.47
N LEU A 452 9.39 7.86 7.65
CA LEU A 452 8.74 7.20 8.79
C LEU A 452 7.26 6.94 8.48
N LEU A 453 6.56 7.91 7.89
CA LEU A 453 5.17 7.74 7.41
C LEU A 453 5.07 6.66 6.32
N PHE A 454 6.05 6.60 5.41
CA PHE A 454 6.16 5.53 4.43
C PHE A 454 6.29 4.16 5.10
N LEU A 455 7.17 4.01 6.09
CA LEU A 455 7.32 2.75 6.84
C LEU A 455 6.03 2.35 7.57
N LEU A 456 5.28 3.31 8.11
CA LEU A 456 3.95 3.05 8.68
C LEU A 456 2.97 2.53 7.62
N LYS A 457 2.99 3.07 6.40
CA LYS A 457 2.14 2.58 5.29
C LYS A 457 2.55 1.19 4.81
N ILE A 458 3.84 0.83 4.93
CA ILE A 458 4.35 -0.50 4.55
C ILE A 458 4.08 -1.53 5.65
N PHE A 459 4.39 -1.25 6.91
CA PHE A 459 4.32 -2.25 7.98
C PHE A 459 3.05 -2.16 8.84
N GLY A 460 2.39 -1.01 8.86
CA GLY A 460 1.15 -0.81 9.61
C GLY A 460 0.03 -1.76 9.21
N PRO A 461 -0.26 -1.97 7.93
CA PRO A 461 -1.23 -2.97 7.49
C PRO A 461 -0.94 -4.39 8.00
N LEU A 462 0.33 -4.71 8.23
CA LEU A 462 0.82 -5.98 8.74
C LEU A 462 1.01 -5.99 10.27
N LEU A 463 0.59 -4.93 10.99
CA LEU A 463 0.79 -4.76 12.44
C LEU A 463 2.25 -4.98 12.87
N PHE A 464 3.21 -4.66 12.01
CA PHE A 464 4.65 -4.87 12.24
C PHE A 464 5.04 -6.33 12.51
N LEU A 465 4.18 -7.30 12.22
CA LEU A 465 4.42 -8.73 12.44
C LEU A 465 5.70 -9.27 11.75
N PRO A 466 6.11 -8.80 10.55
CA PRO A 466 7.37 -9.25 9.93
C PRO A 466 8.59 -9.12 10.84
N PHE A 467 8.63 -8.11 11.71
CA PHE A 467 9.74 -7.89 12.64
C PHE A 467 9.81 -8.89 13.79
N LEU A 468 8.73 -9.64 14.04
CA LEU A 468 8.69 -10.72 15.03
C LEU A 468 9.30 -12.02 14.49
N ALA A 469 9.48 -12.15 13.18
CA ALA A 469 10.15 -13.30 12.58
C ALA A 469 11.56 -13.47 13.17
N ARG A 470 11.90 -14.64 13.66
CA ARG A 470 13.22 -14.93 14.24
C ARG A 470 14.29 -15.06 13.16
N ARG A 471 13.87 -15.44 11.96
CA ARG A 471 14.71 -15.61 10.78
C ARG A 471 14.22 -14.78 9.60
N GLY A 472 15.07 -14.56 8.62
CA GLY A 472 14.72 -13.98 7.33
C GLY A 472 14.70 -12.46 7.27
N LYS A 473 14.87 -11.72 8.39
CA LYS A 473 14.89 -10.24 8.37
C LYS A 473 15.98 -9.65 7.48
N VAL A 474 17.06 -10.40 7.24
CA VAL A 474 18.13 -10.01 6.32
C VAL A 474 17.61 -9.71 4.91
N MET A 475 16.54 -10.37 4.47
CA MET A 475 15.94 -10.15 3.15
C MET A 475 15.36 -8.74 2.98
N MET A 476 14.96 -8.06 4.07
CA MET A 476 14.44 -6.69 4.01
C MET A 476 15.53 -5.63 3.84
N LEU A 477 16.81 -5.99 4.08
CA LEU A 477 17.91 -5.01 4.08
C LEU A 477 18.09 -4.32 2.73
N TYR A 478 17.95 -5.08 1.62
CA TYR A 478 17.99 -4.48 0.29
C TYR A 478 16.88 -3.44 0.09
N GLY A 479 15.63 -3.82 0.42
CA GLY A 479 14.50 -2.92 0.31
C GLY A 479 14.64 -1.67 1.18
N PHE A 480 15.13 -1.80 2.41
CA PHE A 480 15.41 -0.64 3.27
C PHE A 480 16.51 0.24 2.68
N ALA A 481 17.62 -0.33 2.23
CA ALA A 481 18.70 0.44 1.63
C ALA A 481 18.21 1.16 0.36
N PHE A 482 17.52 0.45 -0.54
CA PHE A 482 17.03 1.01 -1.78
C PHE A 482 16.03 2.16 -1.55
N LEU A 483 15.07 1.99 -0.64
CA LEU A 483 13.97 2.92 -0.44
C LEU A 483 14.33 4.07 0.51
N LEU A 484 15.00 3.78 1.66
CA LEU A 484 15.22 4.80 2.69
C LEU A 484 16.45 5.67 2.43
N LEU A 485 17.46 5.18 1.69
CA LEU A 485 18.59 6.00 1.27
C LEU A 485 18.22 6.94 0.11
N ALA A 486 17.11 6.70 -0.58
CA ALA A 486 16.70 7.55 -1.70
C ALA A 486 16.42 8.99 -1.27
N SER A 487 16.82 9.95 -2.11
CA SER A 487 16.55 11.38 -1.97
C SER A 487 15.22 11.78 -2.61
N ARG A 488 14.71 10.97 -3.54
CA ARG A 488 13.53 11.29 -4.34
C ARG A 488 12.27 10.69 -3.73
N ALA A 489 11.29 11.54 -3.43
CA ALA A 489 10.02 11.16 -2.81
C ALA A 489 9.26 10.02 -3.52
N PRO A 490 9.21 9.92 -4.87
CA PRO A 490 8.58 8.78 -5.53
C PRO A 490 9.11 7.42 -5.09
N VAL A 491 10.40 7.29 -4.78
CA VAL A 491 11.05 6.02 -4.44
C VAL A 491 10.52 5.47 -3.10
N PHE A 492 10.32 6.33 -2.11
CA PHE A 492 9.75 5.97 -0.80
C PHE A 492 8.28 6.41 -0.68
N SER A 493 7.49 6.10 -1.70
CA SER A 493 6.05 6.39 -1.74
C SER A 493 5.24 5.15 -2.12
N THR A 494 4.06 4.99 -1.52
CA THR A 494 3.12 3.93 -1.85
C THR A 494 2.32 4.19 -3.13
N HIS A 495 2.59 5.29 -3.85
CA HIS A 495 1.91 5.66 -5.10
C HIS A 495 2.65 5.19 -6.36
N PHE A 496 3.83 4.56 -6.17
CA PHE A 496 4.73 4.16 -7.25
C PHE A 496 5.12 2.68 -7.11
N GLN A 497 5.78 2.12 -8.11
CA GLN A 497 6.19 0.73 -8.18
C GLN A 497 7.33 0.33 -7.25
N TYR A 498 8.12 1.26 -6.75
CA TYR A 498 9.36 0.97 -6.02
C TYR A 498 9.21 0.11 -4.76
N PRO A 499 8.12 0.21 -3.95
CA PRO A 499 7.94 -0.64 -2.76
C PRO A 499 7.87 -2.14 -3.06
N VAL A 500 7.77 -2.55 -4.32
CA VAL A 500 7.81 -3.97 -4.74
C VAL A 500 9.08 -4.69 -4.29
N VAL A 501 10.18 -3.98 -4.10
CA VAL A 501 11.42 -4.58 -3.59
C VAL A 501 11.36 -4.94 -2.09
N LEU A 502 10.31 -4.51 -1.36
CA LEU A 502 10.21 -4.67 0.09
C LEU A 502 8.93 -5.39 0.53
N PHE A 503 7.74 -4.99 0.04
CA PHE A 503 6.50 -5.50 0.58
C PHE A 503 6.27 -7.01 0.35
N PRO A 504 6.68 -7.66 -0.76
CA PRO A 504 6.53 -9.10 -0.92
C PRO A 504 7.34 -9.88 0.12
N VAL A 505 8.53 -9.37 0.45
CA VAL A 505 9.38 -9.94 1.51
C VAL A 505 8.71 -9.79 2.88
N ALA A 506 8.13 -8.61 3.18
CA ALA A 506 7.39 -8.39 4.42
C ALA A 506 6.18 -9.33 4.53
N PHE A 507 5.43 -9.51 3.43
CA PHE A 507 4.33 -10.48 3.39
C PHE A 507 4.80 -11.91 3.62
N ALA A 508 5.91 -12.34 3.02
CA ALA A 508 6.44 -13.69 3.24
C ALA A 508 6.96 -13.89 4.68
N LEU A 509 7.53 -12.86 5.31
CA LEU A 509 7.99 -12.92 6.70
C LEU A 509 6.84 -12.98 7.71
N THR A 510 5.66 -12.48 7.38
CA THR A 510 4.50 -12.45 8.29
C THR A 510 4.06 -13.86 8.71
N PRO A 511 3.74 -14.81 7.81
CA PRO A 511 3.38 -16.17 8.22
C PRO A 511 4.53 -16.92 8.87
N ILE A 512 5.79 -16.62 8.54
CA ILE A 512 6.97 -17.15 9.24
C ILE A 512 6.94 -16.66 10.70
N ALA A 513 6.72 -15.38 10.94
CA ALA A 513 6.60 -14.84 12.30
C ALA A 513 5.45 -15.46 13.08
N LEU A 514 4.28 -15.60 12.44
CA LEU A 514 3.10 -16.20 13.06
C LEU A 514 3.31 -17.69 13.41
N SER A 515 4.03 -18.43 12.59
CA SER A 515 4.36 -19.84 12.85
C SER A 515 5.38 -20.04 13.98
N GLU A 516 6.10 -18.99 14.37
CA GLU A 516 7.13 -19.01 15.42
C GLU A 516 6.69 -18.31 16.72
N LEU A 517 5.42 -17.89 16.81
CA LEU A 517 4.91 -17.11 17.94
C LEU A 517 4.96 -17.85 19.28
N ASP A 518 4.83 -19.16 19.28
CA ASP A 518 4.98 -19.99 20.48
C ASP A 518 6.35 -19.84 21.17
N ARG A 519 7.37 -19.48 20.38
CA ARG A 519 8.74 -19.25 20.83
C ARG A 519 9.07 -17.78 21.10
N ALA A 520 8.10 -16.88 20.91
CA ALA A 520 8.32 -15.45 21.11
C ALA A 520 8.27 -15.12 22.63
N ARG A 521 9.31 -14.44 23.14
CA ARG A 521 9.40 -14.04 24.55
C ARG A 521 8.19 -13.26 25.03
N ILE A 522 7.61 -12.41 24.18
CA ILE A 522 6.42 -11.62 24.51
C ILE A 522 5.20 -12.51 24.78
N VAL A 523 5.05 -13.63 24.05
CA VAL A 523 3.95 -14.58 24.23
C VAL A 523 4.07 -15.30 25.57
N SER A 524 5.27 -15.75 25.93
CA SER A 524 5.54 -16.38 27.24
C SER A 524 5.43 -15.39 28.39
N PHE A 525 5.92 -14.15 28.21
CA PHE A 525 5.85 -13.09 29.22
C PHE A 525 4.41 -12.72 29.60
N PHE A 526 3.50 -12.62 28.63
CA PHE A 526 2.09 -12.33 28.87
C PHE A 526 1.21 -13.60 29.02
N ALA A 527 1.79 -14.78 29.05
CA ALA A 527 1.09 -16.08 29.13
C ALA A 527 -0.05 -16.20 28.09
N LEU A 528 0.20 -15.78 26.85
CA LEU A 528 -0.79 -15.80 25.77
C LEU A 528 -0.88 -17.20 25.15
N ASP A 529 -2.10 -17.62 24.81
CA ASP A 529 -2.32 -18.89 24.05
C ASP A 529 -2.06 -18.66 22.54
N PRO A 530 -1.00 -19.26 21.95
CA PRO A 530 -0.70 -19.10 20.53
C PRO A 530 -1.83 -19.57 19.60
N ARG A 531 -2.64 -20.55 20.02
CA ARG A 531 -3.74 -21.10 19.23
C ARG A 531 -4.85 -20.08 18.99
N ARG A 532 -5.07 -19.17 19.95
CA ARG A 532 -6.00 -18.05 19.85
C ARG A 532 -5.33 -16.80 19.30
N LEU A 533 -4.06 -16.61 19.60
CA LEU A 533 -3.32 -15.40 19.22
C LEU A 533 -3.10 -15.31 17.71
N VAL A 534 -2.74 -16.42 17.03
CA VAL A 534 -2.51 -16.42 15.58
C VAL A 534 -3.74 -15.96 14.78
N PRO A 535 -4.95 -16.54 14.95
CA PRO A 535 -6.14 -16.05 14.23
C PRO A 535 -6.51 -14.62 14.64
N ALA A 536 -6.31 -14.27 15.90
CA ALA A 536 -6.57 -12.91 16.37
C ALA A 536 -5.68 -11.87 15.67
N LEU A 537 -4.38 -12.15 15.54
CA LEU A 537 -3.44 -11.27 14.85
C LEU A 537 -3.72 -11.17 13.35
N VAL A 538 -4.08 -12.27 12.69
CA VAL A 538 -4.45 -12.25 11.27
C VAL A 538 -5.72 -11.41 11.04
N LEU A 539 -6.73 -11.53 11.91
CA LEU A 539 -7.92 -10.68 11.84
C LEU A 539 -7.59 -9.22 12.12
N GLY A 540 -6.77 -8.95 13.15
CA GLY A 540 -6.30 -7.59 13.44
C GLY A 540 -5.52 -6.97 12.29
N MET A 541 -4.66 -7.75 11.66
CA MET A 541 -3.92 -7.36 10.45
C MET A 541 -4.88 -7.06 9.28
N PHE A 542 -5.89 -7.89 9.05
CA PHE A 542 -6.89 -7.66 8.03
C PHE A 542 -7.65 -6.35 8.27
N VAL A 543 -8.07 -6.08 9.51
CA VAL A 543 -8.75 -4.82 9.89
C VAL A 543 -7.82 -3.63 9.68
N SER A 544 -6.57 -3.70 10.16
CA SER A 544 -5.57 -2.66 9.92
C SER A 544 -5.36 -2.43 8.42
N GLY A 545 -5.16 -3.51 7.65
CA GLY A 545 -5.01 -3.46 6.20
C GLY A 545 -6.20 -2.84 5.49
N ALA A 546 -7.42 -3.18 5.90
CA ALA A 546 -8.66 -2.61 5.36
C ALA A 546 -8.75 -1.09 5.64
N VAL A 547 -8.38 -0.64 6.85
CA VAL A 547 -8.35 0.79 7.20
C VAL A 547 -7.30 1.53 6.36
N PHE A 548 -6.08 0.98 6.25
CA PHE A 548 -5.05 1.56 5.39
C PHE A 548 -5.49 1.58 3.92
N SER A 549 -6.15 0.52 3.44
CA SER A 549 -6.67 0.43 2.08
C SER A 549 -7.76 1.47 1.81
N ALA A 550 -8.68 1.64 2.75
CA ALA A 550 -9.77 2.62 2.62
C ALA A 550 -9.22 4.06 2.50
N LYS A 551 -8.13 4.39 3.20
CA LYS A 551 -7.57 5.74 3.19
C LYS A 551 -6.46 5.94 2.15
N TYR A 552 -5.54 4.99 2.05
CA TYR A 552 -4.33 5.11 1.22
C TYR A 552 -4.33 4.16 0.01
N GLY A 553 -5.39 3.39 -0.20
CA GLY A 553 -5.57 2.50 -1.34
C GLY A 553 -6.51 3.05 -2.39
N ALA A 554 -6.66 2.28 -3.49
CA ALA A 554 -7.47 2.66 -4.64
C ALA A 554 -8.92 2.17 -4.60
N LEU A 555 -9.29 1.28 -3.66
CA LEU A 555 -10.62 0.65 -3.67
C LEU A 555 -11.73 1.58 -3.17
N ALA A 556 -11.43 2.45 -2.21
CA ALA A 556 -12.35 3.48 -1.76
C ALA A 556 -11.99 4.86 -2.36
N PRO A 557 -12.96 5.76 -2.58
CA PRO A 557 -12.65 7.15 -2.91
C PRO A 557 -11.82 7.78 -1.78
N SER A 558 -10.64 8.27 -2.12
CA SER A 558 -9.74 8.91 -1.15
C SER A 558 -8.88 9.97 -1.83
N ASP A 559 -8.76 11.13 -1.18
CA ASP A 559 -7.85 12.19 -1.64
C ASP A 559 -6.37 11.86 -1.37
N ALA A 560 -6.11 10.88 -0.50
CA ALA A 560 -4.77 10.45 -0.14
C ALA A 560 -4.13 9.47 -1.13
N PHE A 561 -4.92 8.84 -1.99
CA PHE A 561 -4.39 7.93 -3.02
C PHE A 561 -4.18 8.64 -4.35
N ARG A 562 -3.07 8.31 -4.99
CA ARG A 562 -2.74 8.74 -6.36
C ARG A 562 -2.21 7.55 -7.17
N GLY A 563 -2.48 7.55 -8.47
CA GLY A 563 -1.79 6.74 -9.45
C GLY A 563 -0.53 7.50 -9.88
N GLY A 564 0.58 7.29 -9.18
CA GLY A 564 1.81 8.06 -9.40
C GLY A 564 1.65 9.54 -9.06
N PHE A 565 1.90 10.40 -10.03
CA PHE A 565 1.84 11.86 -9.87
C PHE A 565 0.42 12.43 -9.95
N THR A 566 -0.53 11.69 -10.52
CA THR A 566 -1.88 12.17 -10.82
C THR A 566 -2.92 11.60 -9.85
N ARG A 567 -4.04 12.31 -9.66
CA ARG A 567 -5.20 11.76 -8.97
C ARG A 567 -5.80 10.64 -9.81
N LEU A 568 -6.34 9.63 -9.14
CA LEU A 568 -6.99 8.51 -9.80
C LEU A 568 -8.37 8.93 -10.34
N ASN A 569 -8.56 8.80 -11.65
CA ASN A 569 -9.86 8.89 -12.30
C ASN A 569 -10.54 7.51 -12.22
N ARG A 570 -11.68 7.44 -11.55
CA ARG A 570 -12.45 6.19 -11.39
C ARG A 570 -13.48 5.99 -12.48
N THR A 571 -13.94 7.08 -13.06
CA THR A 571 -14.87 7.16 -14.18
C THR A 571 -14.43 8.31 -15.06
N LEU A 572 -14.73 8.25 -16.34
CA LEU A 572 -14.59 9.41 -17.23
C LEU A 572 -15.80 10.33 -17.04
N ASP A 573 -15.54 11.60 -16.83
CA ASP A 573 -16.58 12.61 -16.99
C ASP A 573 -16.85 12.89 -18.49
N THR A 574 -17.93 13.62 -18.80
CA THR A 574 -18.32 13.92 -20.17
C THR A 574 -17.19 14.58 -20.96
N ARG A 575 -16.50 15.56 -20.35
CA ARG A 575 -15.41 16.28 -21.00
C ARG A 575 -14.19 15.37 -21.26
N GLN A 576 -13.88 14.45 -20.33
CA GLN A 576 -12.79 13.48 -20.51
C GLN A 576 -13.12 12.47 -21.61
N SER A 577 -14.37 12.00 -21.66
CA SER A 577 -14.83 11.08 -22.73
C SER A 577 -14.74 11.76 -24.10
N GLU A 578 -15.32 12.95 -24.24
CA GLU A 578 -15.27 13.72 -25.49
C GLU A 578 -13.82 14.02 -25.94
N ARG A 579 -12.92 14.26 -24.99
CA ARG A 579 -11.49 14.49 -25.29
C ARG A 579 -10.84 13.21 -25.78
N TYR A 580 -11.13 12.07 -25.16
CA TYR A 580 -10.61 10.78 -25.55
C TYR A 580 -11.12 10.38 -26.95
N ASP A 581 -12.40 10.57 -27.24
CA ASP A 581 -12.99 10.32 -28.54
C ASP A 581 -12.35 11.20 -29.63
N ALA A 582 -12.16 12.48 -29.34
CA ALA A 582 -11.44 13.40 -30.22
C ALA A 582 -9.98 13.00 -30.47
N LEU A 583 -9.29 12.48 -29.43
CA LEU A 583 -7.94 11.95 -29.58
C LEU A 583 -7.93 10.74 -30.53
N LEU A 584 -8.86 9.78 -30.38
CA LEU A 584 -8.95 8.62 -31.26
C LEU A 584 -9.25 9.01 -32.71
N GLU A 585 -10.14 9.98 -32.94
CA GLU A 585 -10.42 10.50 -34.29
C GLU A 585 -9.19 11.13 -34.96
N LEU A 586 -8.33 11.80 -34.18
CA LEU A 586 -7.10 12.38 -34.69
C LEU A 586 -6.05 11.31 -34.94
N ILE A 587 -5.91 10.33 -34.04
CA ILE A 587 -4.99 9.18 -34.22
C ILE A 587 -5.35 8.36 -35.45
N ALA A 588 -6.62 8.17 -35.75
CA ALA A 588 -7.08 7.43 -36.94
C ALA A 588 -6.64 8.07 -38.27
N GLN A 589 -6.23 9.34 -38.27
CA GLN A 589 -5.70 10.05 -39.44
C GLN A 589 -4.19 9.88 -39.61
N ILE A 590 -3.51 9.22 -38.66
CA ILE A 590 -2.07 8.98 -38.70
C ILE A 590 -1.80 7.60 -39.30
N PRO A 591 -1.12 7.49 -40.43
CA PRO A 591 -0.72 6.21 -41.01
C PRO A 591 0.10 5.37 -40.00
N ALA A 592 -0.03 4.03 -40.07
CA ALA A 592 0.62 3.15 -39.11
C ALA A 592 2.15 3.21 -39.17
N ASP A 593 2.72 3.45 -40.36
CA ASP A 593 4.15 3.57 -40.66
C ASP A 593 4.71 4.99 -40.48
N ALA A 594 3.85 5.99 -40.23
CA ALA A 594 4.29 7.37 -40.06
C ALA A 594 5.01 7.59 -38.72
N SER A 595 6.08 8.41 -38.77
CA SER A 595 6.75 8.87 -37.58
C SER A 595 5.91 9.90 -36.81
N VAL A 596 5.89 9.81 -35.47
CA VAL A 596 5.09 10.70 -34.63
C VAL A 596 5.95 11.32 -33.53
N SER A 597 5.77 12.62 -33.28
CA SER A 597 6.21 13.27 -32.07
C SER A 597 4.98 13.66 -31.24
N ALA A 598 4.89 13.22 -29.99
CA ALA A 598 3.68 13.40 -29.19
C ALA A 598 3.96 14.02 -27.81
N SER A 599 3.04 14.82 -27.31
CA SER A 599 3.16 15.36 -25.94
C SER A 599 2.91 14.29 -24.88
N GLN A 600 3.38 14.55 -23.65
CA GLN A 600 3.52 13.57 -22.59
C GLN A 600 2.26 12.71 -22.33
N ARG A 601 1.06 13.29 -22.34
CA ARG A 601 -0.18 12.60 -21.99
C ARG A 601 -0.81 11.84 -23.15
N VAL A 602 -0.71 12.36 -24.37
CA VAL A 602 -1.33 11.74 -25.54
C VAL A 602 -0.43 10.70 -26.21
N GLY A 603 0.88 10.76 -25.96
CA GLY A 603 1.85 9.89 -26.61
C GLY A 603 1.68 8.39 -26.27
N ALA A 604 1.27 8.05 -25.06
CA ALA A 604 1.00 6.67 -24.66
C ALA A 604 -0.19 6.02 -25.40
N HIS A 605 -1.02 6.81 -26.11
CA HIS A 605 -2.12 6.31 -26.93
C HIS A 605 -1.73 6.03 -28.38
N VAL A 606 -0.49 6.39 -28.75
CA VAL A 606 0.02 6.29 -30.12
C VAL A 606 1.40 5.66 -30.17
N SER A 607 1.83 5.01 -29.07
CA SER A 607 3.19 4.48 -28.89
C SER A 607 3.44 3.11 -29.52
N SER A 608 2.41 2.35 -29.88
CA SER A 608 2.53 1.07 -30.62
C SER A 608 2.87 1.33 -32.10
N ARG A 609 4.09 1.82 -32.37
CA ARG A 609 4.61 2.11 -33.70
C ARG A 609 6.13 2.09 -33.73
N ASP A 610 6.70 2.00 -34.91
CA ASP A 610 8.14 1.89 -35.09
C ASP A 610 8.89 3.16 -34.71
N GLN A 611 8.32 4.34 -35.03
CA GLN A 611 8.95 5.62 -34.74
C GLN A 611 8.01 6.56 -33.96
N ILE A 612 8.32 6.73 -32.69
CA ILE A 612 7.63 7.66 -31.78
C ILE A 612 8.63 8.36 -30.89
N GLU A 613 8.49 9.66 -30.71
CA GLU A 613 9.31 10.43 -29.80
C GLU A 613 8.46 11.36 -28.93
N MET A 614 8.99 11.78 -27.78
CA MET A 614 8.33 12.76 -26.96
C MET A 614 8.61 14.17 -27.48
N PHE A 615 7.54 14.92 -27.76
CA PHE A 615 7.69 16.33 -28.14
C PHE A 615 8.38 17.14 -27.03
N PRO A 616 9.40 17.99 -27.37
CA PRO A 616 9.77 18.47 -28.68
C PRO A 616 10.87 17.65 -29.39
N ASP A 617 11.31 16.52 -28.84
CA ASP A 617 12.13 15.60 -29.61
C ASP A 617 11.29 15.03 -30.77
N GLY A 618 11.89 14.50 -31.80
CA GLY A 618 11.15 14.19 -33.05
C GLY A 618 10.70 15.42 -33.82
N TRP A 619 11.37 16.57 -33.66
CA TRP A 619 11.19 17.72 -34.52
C TRP A 619 11.60 17.37 -35.94
N GLY A 620 10.64 17.10 -36.77
CA GLY A 620 10.83 16.56 -38.11
C GLY A 620 10.02 15.30 -38.38
N ALA A 621 9.32 14.76 -37.39
CA ALA A 621 8.38 13.66 -37.56
C ALA A 621 7.27 14.02 -38.54
N ASP A 622 6.70 13.02 -39.22
CA ASP A 622 5.61 13.21 -40.19
C ASP A 622 4.37 13.81 -39.56
N PHE A 623 4.12 13.46 -38.29
CA PHE A 623 3.00 14.01 -37.51
C PHE A 623 3.44 14.46 -36.13
N ILE A 624 2.81 15.53 -35.63
CA ILE A 624 2.97 16.03 -34.28
C ILE A 624 1.59 16.03 -33.60
N LEU A 625 1.44 15.26 -32.51
CA LEU A 625 0.20 15.11 -31.75
C LEU A 625 0.37 15.71 -30.35
N LEU A 626 -0.41 16.72 -30.02
CA LEU A 626 -0.21 17.52 -28.82
C LEU A 626 -1.49 17.72 -28.01
N GLU A 627 -1.32 17.89 -26.69
CA GLU A 627 -2.27 18.55 -25.80
C GLU A 627 -1.69 19.93 -25.43
N PRO A 628 -1.99 21.01 -26.21
CA PRO A 628 -1.35 22.30 -26.05
C PRO A 628 -1.50 22.93 -24.67
N GLY A 629 -2.65 22.67 -23.98
CA GLY A 629 -2.92 23.17 -22.64
C GLY A 629 -2.06 22.54 -21.54
N ALA A 630 -1.46 21.37 -21.79
CA ALA A 630 -0.65 20.64 -20.82
C ALA A 630 0.86 20.83 -20.99
N LEU A 631 1.30 21.61 -22.00
CA LEU A 631 2.72 21.84 -22.27
C LEU A 631 3.36 22.73 -21.19
N ASP A 632 4.56 22.35 -20.75
CA ASP A 632 5.38 23.21 -19.89
C ASP A 632 5.92 24.46 -20.62
N ALA A 633 6.59 25.34 -19.89
CA ALA A 633 7.06 26.62 -20.43
C ALA A 633 8.11 26.46 -21.56
N ALA A 634 9.00 25.48 -21.45
CA ALA A 634 10.04 25.23 -22.45
C ALA A 634 9.44 24.64 -23.72
N THR A 635 8.63 23.60 -23.59
CA THR A 635 7.94 22.94 -24.70
C THR A 635 6.95 23.88 -25.42
N ARG A 636 6.33 24.82 -24.67
CA ARG A 636 5.42 25.82 -25.23
C ARG A 636 6.11 26.79 -26.18
N LYS A 637 7.40 27.12 -25.98
CA LYS A 637 8.17 27.92 -26.94
C LYS A 637 8.26 27.21 -28.30
N VAL A 638 8.59 25.92 -28.28
CA VAL A 638 8.67 25.10 -29.50
C VAL A 638 7.30 24.97 -30.17
N TYR A 639 6.23 24.82 -29.36
CA TYR A 639 4.87 24.84 -29.90
C TYR A 639 4.48 26.17 -30.58
N THR A 640 4.94 27.28 -30.03
CA THR A 640 4.71 28.60 -30.68
C THR A 640 5.44 28.67 -32.03
N GLN A 641 6.67 28.17 -32.11
CA GLN A 641 7.40 28.04 -33.37
C GLN A 641 6.68 27.10 -34.35
N LEU A 642 6.15 25.95 -33.86
CA LEU A 642 5.39 25.01 -34.69
C LEU A 642 4.22 25.68 -35.39
N LYS A 643 3.50 26.55 -34.70
CA LYS A 643 2.36 27.30 -35.28
C LYS A 643 2.75 28.37 -36.32
N SER A 644 3.97 28.90 -36.22
CA SER A 644 4.45 29.95 -37.12
C SER A 644 5.22 29.41 -38.32
N THR A 645 5.63 28.13 -38.31
CA THR A 645 6.36 27.55 -39.44
C THR A 645 5.44 27.09 -40.55
N SER A 646 5.88 27.22 -41.79
CA SER A 646 5.20 26.66 -42.96
C SER A 646 5.49 25.17 -43.15
N ALA A 647 6.44 24.59 -42.38
CA ALA A 647 6.84 23.19 -42.50
C ALA A 647 5.80 22.21 -41.93
N TYR A 648 4.85 22.71 -41.14
CA TYR A 648 3.75 21.93 -40.58
C TYR A 648 2.41 22.60 -40.82
N SER A 649 1.39 21.81 -41.16
CA SER A 649 0.00 22.25 -41.29
C SER A 649 -0.87 21.63 -40.20
N LEU A 650 -1.78 22.38 -39.62
CA LEU A 650 -2.78 21.89 -38.69
C LEU A 650 -3.80 21.03 -39.45
N ILE A 651 -3.91 19.75 -39.10
CA ILE A 651 -4.89 18.82 -39.69
C ILE A 651 -6.22 18.91 -38.93
N GLY A 652 -6.17 19.01 -37.61
CA GLY A 652 -7.35 19.15 -36.76
C GLY A 652 -7.00 19.53 -35.33
N GLU A 653 -7.92 20.27 -34.72
CA GLU A 653 -7.88 20.57 -33.28
C GLU A 653 -9.27 20.34 -32.69
N LYS A 654 -9.36 19.41 -31.74
CA LYS A 654 -10.62 19.02 -31.09
C LYS A 654 -10.41 18.82 -29.60
N ASN A 655 -11.29 19.36 -28.78
CA ASN A 655 -11.33 19.16 -27.32
C ASN A 655 -9.97 19.30 -26.61
N GLY A 656 -9.12 20.23 -27.12
CA GLY A 656 -7.80 20.50 -26.55
C GLY A 656 -6.69 19.56 -27.00
N VAL A 657 -6.92 18.73 -28.03
CA VAL A 657 -5.91 17.92 -28.71
C VAL A 657 -5.73 18.44 -30.13
N ALA A 658 -4.49 18.59 -30.58
CA ALA A 658 -4.14 19.10 -31.90
C ALA A 658 -3.21 18.14 -32.65
N LEU A 659 -3.49 17.93 -33.95
CA LEU A 659 -2.69 17.13 -34.87
C LEU A 659 -2.13 18.01 -35.97
N TYR A 660 -0.81 17.95 -36.16
CA TYR A 660 -0.09 18.63 -37.23
C TYR A 660 0.55 17.59 -38.15
N LYS A 661 0.56 17.89 -39.46
CA LYS A 661 1.23 17.08 -40.48
C LYS A 661 2.36 17.88 -41.09
N ARG A 662 3.51 17.21 -41.30
CA ARG A 662 4.67 17.78 -41.99
C ARG A 662 4.43 17.91 -43.48
N ASP A 663 4.90 19.02 -44.06
CA ASP A 663 5.07 19.20 -45.50
C ASP A 663 6.55 18.93 -45.85
N PRO A 664 6.88 17.77 -46.45
CA PRO A 664 8.26 17.44 -46.77
C PRO A 664 8.92 18.38 -47.79
N SER A 665 8.12 19.10 -48.58
CA SER A 665 8.63 20.05 -49.58
C SER A 665 9.16 21.34 -48.94
N ARG A 666 8.85 21.62 -47.68
CA ARG A 666 9.25 22.84 -46.99
C ARG A 666 10.42 22.60 -46.05
N PRO A 667 11.38 23.55 -46.00
CA PRO A 667 12.52 23.42 -45.11
C PRO A 667 12.08 23.44 -43.65
N LEU A 668 12.65 22.55 -42.86
CA LEU A 668 12.41 22.50 -41.41
C LEU A 668 13.31 23.50 -40.72
N PRO A 669 12.75 24.51 -39.99
CA PRO A 669 13.57 25.46 -39.24
C PRO A 669 14.27 24.76 -38.07
N ASN A 670 15.41 25.33 -37.63
CA ASN A 670 16.05 24.84 -36.40
C ASN A 670 15.10 24.96 -35.21
N ARG A 671 15.05 23.93 -34.39
CA ARG A 671 14.20 23.90 -33.18
C ARG A 671 14.58 25.02 -32.21
N ALA A 672 13.60 25.77 -31.71
CA ALA A 672 13.80 26.74 -30.65
C ALA A 672 14.38 26.10 -29.40
N LYS A 673 15.37 26.73 -28.79
CA LYS A 673 16.04 26.28 -27.56
C LYS A 673 15.29 26.71 -26.30
#